data_a6ddbb39d622b8e4c29d70f6d8b36bec
#
_entry.id   a6ddbb39d622b8e4c29d70f6d8b36bec
#
_cell.length_a   1.000
_cell.length_b   1.000
_cell.length_c   1.000
_cell.angle_alpha   90.00
_cell.angle_beta   90.00
_cell.angle_gamma   90.00
#
_symmetry.space_group_name_H-M   'P 1'
#
loop_
_entity.id
_entity.type
_entity.pdbx_description
1 polymer ?
#
loop_
_entity_poly.entity_id
_entity_poly.type
_entity_poly.pdbx_seq_one_letter_code
_entity_poly.pdbx_strand_id
1 'polypeptide(L)'
;MSGAIEESYQISLQNIQHHSQHINLGIEILLVIRGEIEVVVNQDSYHLVENDLLLINANQVHNIKGIEDNVVLLLQIPLRSIERYYQDIHECYFDCYSSKEDHGQYLLFDQIRQLLAEILIAHYQKQDGSELETTSLIYKLVTILIRNFKTTYLQQNQFISMKDERIKAILAYIEKNYRKSISLEEIAKQQYLSLYYLSRYFKQEVGVSFSQYVKQVRLKSAVRELLYTGHTITQVALNNGFPNAKAFNKAFKEVYQQTPAEYRNLHKKEPDHIEEVHYVSDQYTLLKSPNFLIEISKYIPSNEKIFTLMDPAVSTVYIDLPKEPIFIRKKDRRLLVIGQLEYALQEEVQAELRLIQELLQFEYVYFTNLFSSTFTITTHLLQTGGQFYQINTLFNSFRQLGLAPFIRVEFEKEVERSSDYIKMLGEFLQQSVHYFGSDFVEKWQFELAFEEWGKTAGTFYRNFYETVKKWSSATKVGLYVPFSLETGITAPVTAFLKQFANECELVCFTCNPNEQVDFTDMNNSIFEGVKDFLMKSCIDLKAKLQSVGLTDSPIYLTNWNTLYGNTVDLSGSFFRSSLIFKDMFNVMKIISGLGFWIDTHSLEINNWKYEHIAMNGIALLYYYQLKRPAFFNIQLMAKMNDQILAEGEGFVLTKGDQGYQLAIYNTSYVNPSYSVESFFLSSLTKEKKFVISGLPHGSYQIRKHILDRKNGAFYMKWMNFKQRDINDQETITFLKQRTYPGLQIYEENIDSDLYLQSTLTLNAFHLIEIKPLS
;
A
#
# COMPACT_ATOMS: atom_id res chain seq x y z
N MET A 1 -25.74 -9.04 38.65
CA MET A 1 -24.69 -8.02 38.54
C MET A 1 -24.75 -7.48 37.13
N SER A 2 -25.63 -6.52 36.90
CA SER A 2 -25.86 -5.86 35.62
C SER A 2 -25.71 -4.35 35.86
N GLY A 3 -24.50 -3.87 35.75
CA GLY A 3 -24.27 -2.47 35.97
C GLY A 3 -22.82 -2.14 35.67
N ALA A 4 -22.51 -1.88 34.40
CA ALA A 4 -21.40 -1.05 33.95
C ALA A 4 -21.27 -1.16 32.40
N ILE A 5 -22.28 -0.69 31.65
CA ILE A 5 -22.07 -0.15 30.31
C ILE A 5 -22.20 1.36 30.53
N GLU A 6 -21.18 1.94 31.12
CA GLU A 6 -21.16 3.34 31.52
C GLU A 6 -20.10 4.09 30.77
N GLU A 7 -20.57 5.10 30.06
CA GLU A 7 -19.91 6.38 29.86
C GLU A 7 -18.46 6.33 29.32
N SER A 8 -18.28 5.59 28.22
CA SER A 8 -17.04 5.65 27.47
C SER A 8 -17.02 6.93 26.60
N TYR A 9 -15.85 7.58 26.52
CA TYR A 9 -15.57 8.62 25.53
C TYR A 9 -15.97 8.14 24.12
N GLN A 10 -16.19 9.10 23.22
CA GLN A 10 -16.41 8.83 21.79
C GLN A 10 -15.35 9.56 20.99
N ILE A 11 -14.67 8.85 20.09
CA ILE A 11 -13.70 9.44 19.18
C ILE A 11 -13.96 8.94 17.77
N SER A 12 -13.90 9.85 16.79
CA SER A 12 -14.13 9.51 15.39
C SER A 12 -13.44 10.50 14.47
N LEU A 13 -13.17 10.06 13.24
CA LEU A 13 -12.84 10.93 12.11
C LEU A 13 -14.05 11.03 11.20
N GLN A 14 -14.37 12.25 10.82
CA GLN A 14 -15.56 12.56 10.04
C GLN A 14 -15.24 13.50 8.89
N ASN A 15 -15.87 13.26 7.74
CA ASN A 15 -16.09 14.27 6.72
C ASN A 15 -17.46 14.88 7.02
N ILE A 16 -17.49 16.13 7.44
CA ILE A 16 -18.70 16.80 7.92
C ILE A 16 -19.26 17.70 6.82
N GLN A 17 -20.49 17.49 6.42
CA GLN A 17 -21.25 18.45 5.63
C GLN A 17 -22.09 19.35 6.54
N HIS A 18 -22.79 18.76 7.50
CA HIS A 18 -23.60 19.51 8.45
C HIS A 18 -23.89 18.68 9.71
N HIS A 19 -23.56 19.22 10.88
CA HIS A 19 -24.11 18.78 12.17
C HIS A 19 -25.15 19.78 12.62
N SER A 20 -26.35 19.31 12.84
CA SER A 20 -27.45 20.14 13.33
C SER A 20 -27.18 20.65 14.75
N GLN A 21 -27.84 21.73 15.13
CA GLN A 21 -27.73 22.31 16.43
C GLN A 21 -28.02 21.31 17.54
N HIS A 22 -27.08 21.13 18.47
CA HIS A 22 -27.17 20.21 19.58
C HIS A 22 -26.39 20.68 20.81
N ILE A 23 -26.53 19.96 21.92
CA ILE A 23 -25.82 20.19 23.17
C ILE A 23 -25.18 18.90 23.62
N ASN A 24 -23.93 18.97 24.06
CA ASN A 24 -23.24 17.85 24.70
C ASN A 24 -23.10 18.10 26.22
N LEU A 25 -23.25 17.03 27.02
CA LEU A 25 -23.03 17.11 28.49
C LEU A 25 -21.57 16.89 28.88
N GLY A 26 -20.72 16.62 27.91
CA GLY A 26 -19.27 16.47 28.06
C GLY A 26 -18.50 17.53 27.32
N ILE A 27 -17.20 17.48 27.45
CA ILE A 27 -16.27 18.28 26.67
C ILE A 27 -16.21 17.68 25.27
N GLU A 28 -16.27 18.54 24.24
CA GLU A 28 -16.07 18.13 22.84
C GLU A 28 -14.86 18.86 22.28
N ILE A 29 -13.97 18.14 21.64
CA ILE A 29 -12.76 18.69 21.03
C ILE A 29 -12.78 18.38 19.55
N LEU A 30 -12.66 19.42 18.74
CA LEU A 30 -12.58 19.38 17.29
C LEU A 30 -11.14 19.69 16.87
N LEU A 31 -10.57 18.86 15.99
CA LEU A 31 -9.30 19.13 15.31
C LEU A 31 -9.53 18.97 13.81
N VAL A 32 -9.33 20.05 13.06
CA VAL A 32 -9.41 20.02 11.60
C VAL A 32 -8.10 19.47 11.05
N ILE A 33 -8.16 18.28 10.47
CA ILE A 33 -7.00 17.59 9.90
C ILE A 33 -6.76 18.04 8.47
N ARG A 34 -7.84 18.24 7.70
CA ARG A 34 -7.83 18.72 6.33
C ARG A 34 -9.09 19.52 6.04
N GLY A 35 -8.99 20.53 5.17
CA GLY A 35 -10.12 21.37 4.75
C GLY A 35 -10.52 22.40 5.79
N GLU A 36 -11.78 22.84 5.73
CA GLU A 36 -12.31 23.95 6.53
C GLU A 36 -13.72 23.65 7.03
N ILE A 37 -14.03 24.14 8.23
CA ILE A 37 -15.37 24.06 8.84
C ILE A 37 -15.75 25.36 9.51
N GLU A 38 -17.05 25.65 9.54
CA GLU A 38 -17.66 26.70 10.38
C GLU A 38 -18.32 26.05 11.60
N VAL A 39 -18.02 26.57 12.79
CA VAL A 39 -18.61 26.13 14.05
C VAL A 39 -19.28 27.32 14.71
N VAL A 40 -20.57 27.20 15.02
CA VAL A 40 -21.27 28.21 15.79
C VAL A 40 -21.51 27.66 17.18
N VAL A 41 -20.95 28.31 18.19
CA VAL A 41 -21.12 27.97 19.61
C VAL A 41 -21.89 29.07 20.29
N ASN A 42 -23.11 28.79 20.76
CA ASN A 42 -24.07 29.76 21.24
C ASN A 42 -24.38 30.83 20.18
N GLN A 43 -23.71 31.99 20.20
CA GLN A 43 -23.85 33.07 19.22
C GLN A 43 -22.53 33.43 18.54
N ASP A 44 -21.44 32.83 18.97
CA ASP A 44 -20.12 33.07 18.43
C ASP A 44 -19.85 32.13 17.25
N SER A 45 -19.33 32.66 16.16
CA SER A 45 -18.95 31.89 14.96
C SER A 45 -17.43 31.75 14.91
N TYR A 46 -16.98 30.51 14.68
CA TYR A 46 -15.58 30.12 14.56
C TYR A 46 -15.36 29.54 13.16
N HIS A 47 -14.39 30.08 12.45
CA HIS A 47 -13.92 29.52 11.21
C HIS A 47 -12.62 28.77 11.50
N LEU A 48 -12.64 27.43 11.28
CA LEU A 48 -11.51 26.54 11.56
C LEU A 48 -10.94 26.06 10.24
N VAL A 49 -9.64 26.22 10.10
CA VAL A 49 -8.87 25.72 8.94
C VAL A 49 -7.97 24.56 9.36
N GLU A 50 -7.26 23.97 8.44
CA GLU A 50 -6.33 22.86 8.70
C GLU A 50 -5.38 23.16 9.87
N ASN A 51 -5.24 22.21 10.79
CA ASN A 51 -4.52 22.26 12.07
C ASN A 51 -5.21 23.07 13.19
N ASP A 52 -6.34 23.68 12.94
CA ASP A 52 -7.06 24.36 14.01
C ASP A 52 -7.74 23.38 14.96
N LEU A 53 -7.74 23.79 16.25
CA LEU A 53 -8.31 23.06 17.35
C LEU A 53 -9.27 23.95 18.12
N LEU A 54 -10.48 23.48 18.36
CA LEU A 54 -11.51 24.14 19.18
C LEU A 54 -12.07 23.17 20.21
N LEU A 55 -12.13 23.63 21.48
CA LEU A 55 -12.82 22.93 22.55
C LEU A 55 -14.18 23.57 22.77
N ILE A 56 -15.23 22.78 22.75
CA ILE A 56 -16.60 23.15 23.09
C ILE A 56 -16.87 22.62 24.49
N ASN A 57 -17.20 23.51 25.41
CA ASN A 57 -17.46 23.15 26.80
C ASN A 57 -18.81 22.44 26.95
N ALA A 58 -18.95 21.68 28.03
CA ALA A 58 -20.20 21.02 28.33
C ALA A 58 -21.36 22.03 28.40
N ASN A 59 -22.53 21.62 27.95
CA ASN A 59 -23.78 22.41 27.93
C ASN A 59 -23.76 23.64 26.99
N GLN A 60 -22.82 23.78 26.08
CA GLN A 60 -22.86 24.79 25.03
C GLN A 60 -23.67 24.29 23.82
N VAL A 61 -24.58 25.14 23.36
CA VAL A 61 -25.33 24.89 22.10
C VAL A 61 -24.42 25.15 20.93
N HIS A 62 -24.27 24.19 20.02
CA HIS A 62 -23.43 24.38 18.86
C HIS A 62 -23.94 23.64 17.61
N ASN A 63 -23.48 24.10 16.47
CA ASN A 63 -23.63 23.40 15.18
C ASN A 63 -22.30 23.47 14.42
N ILE A 64 -22.11 22.52 13.48
CA ILE A 64 -20.91 22.45 12.65
C ILE A 64 -21.35 22.35 11.20
N LYS A 65 -20.70 23.14 10.33
CA LYS A 65 -20.93 23.11 8.89
C LYS A 65 -19.61 22.98 8.16
N GLY A 66 -19.49 21.95 7.31
CA GLY A 66 -18.37 21.81 6.39
C GLY A 66 -18.48 22.80 5.23
N ILE A 67 -17.34 23.31 4.78
CA ILE A 67 -17.27 24.27 3.67
C ILE A 67 -16.95 23.50 2.36
N GLU A 68 -15.99 22.57 2.42
CA GLU A 68 -15.55 21.72 1.30
C GLU A 68 -15.26 20.31 1.83
N ASP A 69 -14.60 19.48 1.03
CA ASP A 69 -14.10 18.18 1.49
C ASP A 69 -13.17 18.40 2.69
N ASN A 70 -13.53 17.81 3.81
CA ASN A 70 -12.86 18.03 5.09
C ASN A 70 -12.65 16.73 5.85
N VAL A 71 -11.68 16.74 6.75
CA VAL A 71 -11.43 15.65 7.71
C VAL A 71 -11.28 16.27 9.08
N VAL A 72 -12.20 15.92 9.97
CA VAL A 72 -12.26 16.44 11.35
C VAL A 72 -12.17 15.28 12.33
N LEU A 73 -11.23 15.36 13.27
CA LEU A 73 -11.20 14.51 14.45
C LEU A 73 -12.11 15.11 15.51
N LEU A 74 -13.06 14.32 15.98
CA LEU A 74 -14.02 14.69 17.01
C LEU A 74 -13.86 13.75 18.20
N LEU A 75 -13.54 14.33 19.37
CA LEU A 75 -13.42 13.62 20.65
C LEU A 75 -14.44 14.18 21.64
N GLN A 76 -15.33 13.33 22.14
CA GLN A 76 -16.29 13.66 23.20
C GLN A 76 -15.90 12.94 24.50
N ILE A 77 -15.79 13.70 25.59
CA ILE A 77 -15.40 13.20 26.92
C ILE A 77 -16.54 13.54 27.90
N PRO A 78 -17.27 12.55 28.42
CA PRO A 78 -18.30 12.77 29.43
C PRO A 78 -17.68 13.32 30.73
N LEU A 79 -18.24 14.40 31.31
CA LEU A 79 -17.70 14.95 32.56
C LEU A 79 -17.71 13.98 33.72
N ARG A 80 -18.69 13.06 33.77
CA ARG A 80 -18.79 12.02 34.80
C ARG A 80 -17.59 11.07 34.84
N SER A 81 -16.92 10.83 33.71
CA SER A 81 -15.72 10.00 33.69
C SER A 81 -14.55 10.68 34.42
N ILE A 82 -14.57 12.01 34.48
CA ILE A 82 -13.54 12.85 35.10
C ILE A 82 -13.89 13.19 36.56
N GLU A 83 -15.18 13.37 36.87
CA GLU A 83 -15.71 13.77 38.20
C GLU A 83 -15.18 12.90 39.33
N ARG A 84 -14.97 11.59 39.07
CA ARG A 84 -14.43 10.66 40.06
C ARG A 84 -13.06 11.05 40.60
N TYR A 85 -12.26 11.73 39.79
CA TYR A 85 -10.89 12.13 40.14
C TYR A 85 -10.74 13.62 40.32
N TYR A 86 -11.66 14.43 39.79
CA TYR A 86 -11.66 15.87 39.90
C TYR A 86 -13.09 16.40 40.02
N GLN A 87 -13.55 16.56 41.27
CA GLN A 87 -14.95 16.89 41.60
C GLN A 87 -15.40 18.23 41.04
N ASP A 88 -14.49 19.20 40.95
CA ASP A 88 -14.80 20.55 40.48
C ASP A 88 -14.89 20.69 38.95
N ILE A 89 -14.85 19.57 38.21
CA ILE A 89 -14.85 19.58 36.73
C ILE A 89 -16.10 20.27 36.15
N HIS A 90 -17.22 20.17 36.83
CA HIS A 90 -18.48 20.83 36.41
C HIS A 90 -18.45 22.35 36.53
N GLU A 91 -17.54 22.88 37.31
CA GLU A 91 -17.32 24.33 37.48
C GLU A 91 -16.23 24.88 36.56
N CYS A 92 -15.54 23.97 35.81
CA CYS A 92 -14.49 24.36 34.91
C CYS A 92 -15.05 24.84 33.58
N TYR A 93 -14.49 25.93 33.10
CA TYR A 93 -14.61 26.40 31.74
C TYR A 93 -13.23 26.39 31.09
N PHE A 94 -13.12 25.88 29.88
CA PHE A 94 -11.85 25.79 29.14
C PHE A 94 -11.90 26.76 27.96
N ASP A 95 -10.94 27.69 27.90
CA ASP A 95 -10.72 28.58 26.75
C ASP A 95 -9.57 27.98 25.91
N CYS A 96 -9.92 27.09 24.99
CA CYS A 96 -8.96 26.35 24.20
C CYS A 96 -9.35 26.42 22.70
N TYR A 97 -8.77 27.41 22.01
CA TYR A 97 -8.95 27.68 20.59
C TYR A 97 -7.60 28.09 19.97
N SER A 98 -7.11 27.34 19.00
CA SER A 98 -5.74 27.47 18.48
C SER A 98 -5.52 28.67 17.56
N SER A 99 -6.57 29.21 16.90
CA SER A 99 -6.46 30.39 16.03
C SER A 99 -6.44 31.72 16.75
N LYS A 100 -6.60 31.75 18.09
CA LYS A 100 -6.34 32.96 18.87
C LYS A 100 -4.82 33.25 18.80
N GLU A 101 -4.45 34.45 18.35
CA GLU A 101 -3.08 34.94 18.12
C GLU A 101 -2.23 35.04 19.42
N ASP A 102 -2.09 33.96 20.17
CA ASP A 102 -1.24 33.91 21.34
C ASP A 102 -0.02 33.01 21.08
N HIS A 103 1.05 33.64 20.58
CA HIS A 103 2.31 32.99 20.21
C HIS A 103 2.97 32.21 21.39
N GLY A 104 2.50 32.34 22.61
CA GLY A 104 3.05 31.68 23.79
C GLY A 104 2.56 30.23 24.02
N GLN A 105 1.45 29.82 23.42
CA GLN A 105 0.82 28.51 23.66
C GLN A 105 0.98 27.50 22.53
N TYR A 106 1.73 27.82 21.48
CA TYR A 106 1.89 26.94 20.30
C TYR A 106 2.31 25.52 20.65
N LEU A 107 3.27 25.35 21.54
CA LEU A 107 3.74 24.03 21.98
C LEU A 107 2.68 23.21 22.73
N LEU A 108 1.77 23.87 23.45
CA LEU A 108 0.67 23.21 24.16
C LEU A 108 -0.40 22.69 23.17
N PHE A 109 -0.71 23.46 22.13
CA PHE A 109 -1.62 23.01 21.09
C PHE A 109 -1.05 21.83 20.32
N ASP A 110 0.26 21.82 20.04
CA ASP A 110 0.92 20.67 19.41
C ASP A 110 0.87 19.42 20.29
N GLN A 111 1.04 19.57 21.61
CA GLN A 111 0.86 18.45 22.55
C GLN A 111 -0.58 17.92 22.56
N ILE A 112 -1.58 18.80 22.46
CA ILE A 112 -2.98 18.38 22.37
C ILE A 112 -3.25 17.64 21.05
N ARG A 113 -2.79 18.17 19.91
CA ARG A 113 -2.90 17.51 18.61
C ARG A 113 -2.27 16.12 18.62
N GLN A 114 -1.08 16.00 19.19
CA GLN A 114 -0.40 14.72 19.37
C GLN A 114 -1.22 13.75 20.22
N LEU A 115 -1.72 14.18 21.39
CA LEU A 115 -2.54 13.34 22.26
C LEU A 115 -3.83 12.89 21.59
N LEU A 116 -4.51 13.77 20.83
CA LEU A 116 -5.69 13.39 20.07
C LEU A 116 -5.39 12.29 19.03
N ALA A 117 -4.26 12.41 18.35
CA ALA A 117 -3.79 11.39 17.42
C ALA A 117 -3.48 10.07 18.13
N GLU A 118 -2.76 10.10 19.26
CA GLU A 118 -2.44 8.92 20.08
C GLU A 118 -3.73 8.24 20.61
N ILE A 119 -4.71 9.01 21.11
CA ILE A 119 -6.01 8.51 21.59
C ILE A 119 -6.76 7.79 20.46
N LEU A 120 -6.82 8.38 19.26
CA LEU A 120 -7.50 7.77 18.13
C LEU A 120 -6.85 6.44 17.73
N ILE A 121 -5.54 6.40 17.69
CA ILE A 121 -4.77 5.19 17.36
C ILE A 121 -5.04 4.09 18.38
N ALA A 122 -4.88 4.38 19.68
CA ALA A 122 -5.13 3.43 20.76
C ALA A 122 -6.56 2.88 20.72
N HIS A 123 -7.54 3.75 20.42
CA HIS A 123 -8.95 3.35 20.29
C HIS A 123 -9.20 2.34 19.15
N TYR A 124 -8.53 2.51 18.00
CA TYR A 124 -8.74 1.64 16.83
C TYR A 124 -7.90 0.36 16.86
N GLN A 125 -6.83 0.30 17.64
CA GLN A 125 -5.94 -0.87 17.70
C GLN A 125 -6.59 -2.14 18.26
N LYS A 126 -7.62 -2.02 19.11
CA LYS A 126 -8.38 -3.14 19.73
C LYS A 126 -7.49 -4.25 20.32
N GLN A 127 -6.28 -3.93 20.78
CA GLN A 127 -5.39 -4.85 21.43
C GLN A 127 -5.80 -5.06 22.90
N ASP A 128 -5.29 -6.12 23.52
CA ASP A 128 -5.51 -6.34 24.96
C ASP A 128 -4.89 -5.16 25.75
N GLY A 129 -5.72 -4.51 26.57
CA GLY A 129 -5.31 -3.31 27.31
C GLY A 129 -5.50 -1.96 26.59
N SER A 130 -5.96 -1.92 25.34
CA SER A 130 -6.15 -0.67 24.58
C SER A 130 -7.12 0.31 25.24
N GLU A 131 -8.14 -0.17 25.96
CA GLU A 131 -9.06 0.68 26.71
C GLU A 131 -8.36 1.39 27.88
N LEU A 132 -7.45 0.71 28.56
CA LEU A 132 -6.65 1.29 29.67
C LEU A 132 -5.70 2.35 29.10
N GLU A 133 -5.04 2.08 28.00
CA GLU A 133 -4.14 3.04 27.34
C GLU A 133 -4.89 4.28 26.88
N THR A 134 -5.99 4.11 26.15
CA THR A 134 -6.83 5.23 25.70
C THR A 134 -7.34 6.06 26.87
N THR A 135 -7.77 5.42 27.93
CA THR A 135 -8.23 6.10 29.16
C THR A 135 -7.10 6.91 29.82
N SER A 136 -5.89 6.36 29.88
CA SER A 136 -4.71 7.05 30.39
C SER A 136 -4.38 8.30 29.58
N LEU A 137 -4.42 8.21 28.25
CA LEU A 137 -4.17 9.33 27.34
C LEU A 137 -5.24 10.44 27.50
N ILE A 138 -6.52 10.05 27.64
CA ILE A 138 -7.60 10.99 27.92
C ILE A 138 -7.38 11.75 29.21
N TYR A 139 -7.02 11.07 30.30
CA TYR A 139 -6.71 11.74 31.57
C TYR A 139 -5.49 12.68 31.48
N LYS A 140 -4.49 12.30 30.70
CA LYS A 140 -3.33 13.18 30.41
C LYS A 140 -3.78 14.43 29.66
N LEU A 141 -4.64 14.31 28.64
CA LEU A 141 -5.23 15.42 27.91
C LEU A 141 -6.02 16.35 28.83
N VAL A 142 -6.92 15.80 29.65
CA VAL A 142 -7.73 16.56 30.60
C VAL A 142 -6.83 17.29 31.63
N THR A 143 -5.74 16.66 32.06
CA THR A 143 -4.77 17.27 32.97
C THR A 143 -4.12 18.50 32.32
N ILE A 144 -3.77 18.46 31.05
CA ILE A 144 -3.24 19.61 30.31
C ILE A 144 -4.29 20.71 30.22
N LEU A 145 -5.55 20.36 29.92
CA LEU A 145 -6.64 21.33 29.84
C LEU A 145 -6.85 22.03 31.18
N ILE A 146 -6.90 21.31 32.28
CA ILE A 146 -7.08 21.86 33.63
C ILE A 146 -5.94 22.81 34.02
N ARG A 147 -4.71 22.45 33.69
CA ARG A 147 -3.52 23.22 34.08
C ARG A 147 -3.28 24.49 33.26
N ASN A 148 -3.65 24.47 31.98
CA ASN A 148 -3.23 25.51 31.06
C ASN A 148 -4.37 26.29 30.41
N PHE A 149 -5.57 25.74 30.34
CA PHE A 149 -6.71 26.33 29.62
C PHE A 149 -7.93 26.59 30.51
N LYS A 150 -7.84 26.20 31.79
CA LYS A 150 -8.91 26.44 32.73
C LYS A 150 -9.03 27.96 33.03
N THR A 151 -10.23 28.51 32.83
CA THR A 151 -10.59 29.85 33.24
C THR A 151 -11.67 29.82 34.32
N THR A 152 -11.70 30.81 35.19
CA THR A 152 -12.76 30.92 36.17
C THR A 152 -13.96 31.65 35.55
N TYR A 153 -15.14 31.11 35.78
CA TYR A 153 -16.43 31.68 35.30
C TYR A 153 -16.62 33.17 35.59
N LEU A 154 -15.86 33.73 36.55
CA LEU A 154 -15.94 35.12 36.99
C LEU A 154 -15.20 36.13 36.08
N GLN A 155 -14.31 35.69 35.21
CA GLN A 155 -13.54 36.58 34.32
C GLN A 155 -14.18 36.82 32.95
N GLN A 156 -15.20 36.06 32.57
CA GLN A 156 -15.88 36.18 31.27
C GLN A 156 -17.29 36.79 31.33
N ASN A 157 -17.65 37.54 32.39
CA ASN A 157 -18.99 38.09 32.59
C ASN A 157 -19.43 39.21 31.61
N GLN A 158 -18.93 39.21 30.35
CA GLN A 158 -19.48 40.07 29.30
C GLN A 158 -20.17 39.35 28.15
N PHE A 159 -20.00 38.07 28.00
CA PHE A 159 -20.61 37.32 26.88
C PHE A 159 -21.00 35.92 27.34
N ILE A 160 -22.22 35.66 27.74
CA ILE A 160 -22.92 34.39 27.45
C ILE A 160 -24.19 34.30 28.32
N SER A 161 -25.30 34.19 27.65
CA SER A 161 -26.61 33.95 28.26
C SER A 161 -27.01 32.49 28.20
N MET A 162 -26.35 31.58 28.92
CA MET A 162 -27.06 30.48 29.56
C MET A 162 -26.99 30.74 31.08
N LYS A 163 -27.69 31.78 31.49
CA LYS A 163 -27.73 32.24 32.89
C LYS A 163 -28.57 31.38 33.82
N ASP A 164 -29.20 30.31 33.31
CA ASP A 164 -30.14 29.61 34.17
C ASP A 164 -29.67 28.16 34.47
N GLU A 165 -29.11 27.99 35.67
CA GLU A 165 -28.86 26.70 36.33
C GLU A 165 -30.04 25.74 36.19
N ARG A 166 -31.26 26.25 35.97
CA ARG A 166 -32.49 25.47 35.81
C ARG A 166 -32.50 24.67 34.51
N ILE A 167 -32.09 25.26 33.39
CA ILE A 167 -32.05 24.50 32.10
C ILE A 167 -31.00 23.39 32.19
N LYS A 168 -29.83 23.65 32.77
CA LYS A 168 -28.81 22.62 33.02
C LYS A 168 -29.36 21.49 33.89
N ALA A 169 -30.05 21.85 34.99
CA ALA A 169 -30.67 20.84 35.85
C ALA A 169 -31.76 20.02 35.12
N ILE A 170 -32.53 20.65 34.22
CA ILE A 170 -33.55 19.98 33.42
C ILE A 170 -32.92 19.04 32.40
N LEU A 171 -31.86 19.47 31.72
CA LEU A 171 -31.15 18.60 30.75
C LEU A 171 -30.54 17.40 31.46
N ALA A 172 -29.85 17.61 32.57
CA ALA A 172 -29.28 16.53 33.39
C ALA A 172 -30.39 15.58 33.94
N TYR A 173 -31.54 16.12 34.32
CA TYR A 173 -32.68 15.32 34.73
C TYR A 173 -33.23 14.46 33.59
N ILE A 174 -33.36 15.02 32.39
CA ILE A 174 -33.80 14.26 31.19
C ILE A 174 -32.85 13.11 30.92
N GLU A 175 -31.55 13.35 30.87
CA GLU A 175 -30.56 12.31 30.58
C GLU A 175 -30.50 11.19 31.64
N LYS A 176 -30.68 11.57 32.89
CA LYS A 176 -30.75 10.58 33.98
C LYS A 176 -32.03 9.74 33.95
N ASN A 177 -33.13 10.31 33.46
CA ASN A 177 -34.48 9.74 33.60
C ASN A 177 -35.17 9.40 32.26
N TYR A 178 -34.54 9.58 31.07
CA TYR A 178 -35.20 9.42 29.77
C TYR A 178 -35.89 8.05 29.58
N ARG A 179 -35.41 7.03 30.27
CA ARG A 179 -36.01 5.67 30.27
C ARG A 179 -37.37 5.62 30.95
N LYS A 180 -37.66 6.58 31.80
CA LYS A 180 -38.95 6.71 32.52
C LYS A 180 -39.91 7.66 31.80
N SER A 181 -41.14 7.69 32.21
CA SER A 181 -42.08 8.73 31.79
C SER A 181 -41.63 10.06 32.39
N ILE A 182 -41.29 11.03 31.55
CA ILE A 182 -40.90 12.38 31.96
C ILE A 182 -41.97 13.33 31.49
N SER A 183 -42.51 14.17 32.44
CA SER A 183 -43.50 15.20 32.20
C SER A 183 -42.91 16.58 32.37
N LEU A 184 -43.04 17.45 31.36
CA LEU A 184 -42.65 18.84 31.46
C LEU A 184 -43.44 19.56 32.56
N GLU A 185 -44.67 19.12 32.84
CA GLU A 185 -45.52 19.68 33.91
C GLU A 185 -44.93 19.40 35.31
N GLU A 186 -44.43 18.16 35.53
CA GLU A 186 -43.78 17.81 36.78
C GLU A 186 -42.51 18.62 37.01
N ILE A 187 -41.71 18.78 35.94
CA ILE A 187 -40.48 19.59 35.98
C ILE A 187 -40.82 21.08 36.24
N ALA A 188 -41.88 21.60 35.59
CA ALA A 188 -42.33 22.98 35.81
C ALA A 188 -42.76 23.20 37.28
N LYS A 189 -43.47 22.26 37.87
CA LYS A 189 -43.86 22.30 39.30
C LYS A 189 -42.62 22.28 40.22
N GLN A 190 -41.65 21.42 39.92
CA GLN A 190 -40.41 21.34 40.70
C GLN A 190 -39.56 22.63 40.63
N GLN A 191 -39.62 23.33 39.49
CA GLN A 191 -38.87 24.56 39.27
C GLN A 191 -39.68 25.84 39.60
N TYR A 192 -40.89 25.70 40.16
CA TYR A 192 -41.81 26.80 40.46
C TYR A 192 -42.15 27.68 39.25
N LEU A 193 -42.26 27.07 38.06
CA LEU A 193 -42.57 27.75 36.80
C LEU A 193 -43.91 27.28 36.23
N SER A 194 -44.57 28.15 35.44
CA SER A 194 -45.73 27.72 34.68
C SER A 194 -45.29 26.84 33.50
N LEU A 195 -46.10 25.84 33.16
CA LEU A 195 -45.84 24.94 32.04
C LEU A 195 -45.61 25.70 30.72
N TYR A 196 -46.41 26.76 30.49
CA TYR A 196 -46.30 27.57 29.27
C TYR A 196 -44.96 28.33 29.22
N TYR A 197 -44.55 28.92 30.33
CA TYR A 197 -43.26 29.61 30.42
C TYR A 197 -42.10 28.65 30.21
N LEU A 198 -42.09 27.53 30.90
CA LEU A 198 -41.01 26.56 30.79
C LEU A 198 -40.92 25.95 29.37
N SER A 199 -42.06 25.67 28.73
CA SER A 199 -42.07 25.14 27.35
C SER A 199 -41.44 26.12 26.35
N ARG A 200 -41.81 27.39 26.45
CA ARG A 200 -41.26 28.45 25.59
C ARG A 200 -39.78 28.72 25.90
N TYR A 201 -39.46 28.77 27.15
CA TYR A 201 -38.11 29.04 27.64
C TYR A 201 -37.16 27.89 27.25
N PHE A 202 -37.56 26.65 27.45
CA PHE A 202 -36.78 25.49 27.02
C PHE A 202 -36.53 25.53 25.52
N LYS A 203 -37.55 25.81 24.70
CA LYS A 203 -37.39 25.89 23.25
C LYS A 203 -36.47 27.05 22.84
N GLN A 204 -36.50 28.16 23.53
CA GLN A 204 -35.65 29.33 23.28
C GLN A 204 -34.18 29.04 23.60
N GLU A 205 -33.90 28.42 24.74
CA GLU A 205 -32.54 28.12 25.20
C GLU A 205 -31.93 26.89 24.56
N VAL A 206 -32.72 25.84 24.29
CA VAL A 206 -32.24 24.53 23.75
C VAL A 206 -32.42 24.43 22.23
N GLY A 207 -33.18 25.35 21.63
CA GLY A 207 -33.42 25.37 20.17
C GLY A 207 -34.52 24.41 19.71
N VAL A 208 -34.84 23.36 20.46
CA VAL A 208 -35.88 22.36 20.15
C VAL A 208 -36.89 22.24 21.27
N SER A 209 -38.08 21.70 20.96
CA SER A 209 -39.08 21.49 22.00
C SER A 209 -38.65 20.41 22.99
N PHE A 210 -39.10 20.46 24.22
CA PHE A 210 -38.84 19.48 25.26
C PHE A 210 -39.12 18.03 24.79
N SER A 211 -40.26 17.82 24.18
CA SER A 211 -40.65 16.49 23.67
C SER A 211 -39.76 16.00 22.52
N GLN A 212 -39.29 16.91 21.67
CA GLN A 212 -38.31 16.57 20.62
C GLN A 212 -36.95 16.21 21.23
N TYR A 213 -36.48 16.97 22.21
CA TYR A 213 -35.22 16.68 22.90
C TYR A 213 -35.24 15.31 23.58
N VAL A 214 -36.27 15.00 24.38
CA VAL A 214 -36.46 13.69 25.01
C VAL A 214 -36.52 12.58 23.97
N LYS A 215 -37.23 12.80 22.85
CA LYS A 215 -37.28 11.83 21.73
C LYS A 215 -35.90 11.58 21.14
N GLN A 216 -35.09 12.59 20.93
CA GLN A 216 -33.72 12.46 20.39
C GLN A 216 -32.81 11.67 21.35
N VAL A 217 -32.81 11.99 22.64
CA VAL A 217 -32.04 11.25 23.66
C VAL A 217 -32.42 9.77 23.69
N ARG A 218 -33.72 9.47 23.64
CA ARG A 218 -34.24 8.08 23.59
C ARG A 218 -33.81 7.34 22.32
N LEU A 219 -33.90 7.98 21.16
CA LEU A 219 -33.49 7.39 19.89
C LEU A 219 -31.99 7.12 19.83
N LYS A 220 -31.16 8.06 20.28
CA LYS A 220 -29.70 7.90 20.34
C LYS A 220 -29.29 6.67 21.17
N SER A 221 -29.94 6.49 22.33
CA SER A 221 -29.69 5.32 23.18
C SER A 221 -30.25 4.02 22.57
N ALA A 222 -31.43 4.09 21.91
CA ALA A 222 -32.05 2.93 21.30
C ALA A 222 -31.25 2.39 20.10
N VAL A 223 -30.64 3.24 19.28
CA VAL A 223 -29.75 2.81 18.17
C VAL A 223 -28.59 1.98 18.71
N ARG A 224 -27.95 2.45 19.80
CA ARG A 224 -26.86 1.73 20.43
C ARG A 224 -27.29 0.35 20.91
N GLU A 225 -28.43 0.25 21.59
CA GLU A 225 -28.96 -1.04 22.07
C GLU A 225 -29.39 -1.94 20.89
N LEU A 226 -29.95 -1.33 19.82
CA LEU A 226 -30.40 -2.03 18.60
C LEU A 226 -29.23 -2.75 17.91
N LEU A 227 -28.06 -2.13 17.82
CA LEU A 227 -26.90 -2.64 17.08
C LEU A 227 -26.05 -3.61 17.91
N TYR A 228 -25.90 -3.35 19.20
CA TYR A 228 -24.92 -4.05 20.06
C TYR A 228 -25.53 -5.10 20.98
N THR A 229 -26.87 -5.27 20.97
CA THR A 229 -27.53 -6.28 21.79
C THR A 229 -28.41 -7.22 20.95
N GLY A 230 -28.75 -8.39 21.52
CA GLY A 230 -29.72 -9.33 20.95
C GLY A 230 -31.19 -9.01 21.28
N HIS A 231 -31.48 -7.87 21.92
CA HIS A 231 -32.84 -7.54 22.37
C HIS A 231 -33.83 -7.40 21.22
N THR A 232 -35.06 -7.81 21.43
CA THR A 232 -36.13 -7.61 20.44
C THR A 232 -36.43 -6.11 20.27
N ILE A 233 -36.98 -5.73 19.13
CA ILE A 233 -37.35 -4.31 18.85
C ILE A 233 -38.27 -3.76 19.96
N THR A 234 -39.17 -4.62 20.48
CA THR A 234 -40.05 -4.24 21.58
C THR A 234 -39.30 -4.02 22.88
N GLN A 235 -38.32 -4.85 23.20
CA GLN A 235 -37.43 -4.65 24.36
C GLN A 235 -36.62 -3.36 24.24
N VAL A 236 -35.99 -3.14 23.08
CA VAL A 236 -35.26 -1.90 22.81
C VAL A 236 -36.13 -0.65 23.02
N ALA A 237 -37.38 -0.69 22.48
CA ALA A 237 -38.33 0.41 22.64
C ALA A 237 -38.61 0.70 24.13
N LEU A 238 -38.97 -0.33 24.89
CA LEU A 238 -39.31 -0.21 26.31
C LEU A 238 -38.13 0.19 27.18
N ASN A 239 -36.95 -0.40 26.95
CA ASN A 239 -35.70 -0.09 27.66
C ASN A 239 -35.29 1.36 27.50
N ASN A 240 -35.63 1.96 26.34
CA ASN A 240 -35.28 3.35 26.04
C ASN A 240 -36.45 4.33 26.27
N GLY A 241 -37.47 3.92 27.02
CA GLY A 241 -38.55 4.80 27.51
C GLY A 241 -39.61 5.12 26.47
N PHE A 242 -39.71 4.41 25.36
CA PHE A 242 -40.84 4.53 24.46
C PHE A 242 -42.04 3.77 25.02
N PRO A 243 -43.26 4.31 24.88
CA PRO A 243 -44.48 3.68 25.47
C PRO A 243 -44.81 2.31 24.83
N ASN A 244 -44.41 2.09 23.61
CA ASN A 244 -44.58 0.82 22.89
C ASN A 244 -43.73 0.81 21.62
N ALA A 245 -43.59 -0.38 20.99
CA ALA A 245 -42.83 -0.57 19.76
C ALA A 245 -43.40 0.25 18.58
N LYS A 246 -44.69 0.52 18.53
CA LYS A 246 -45.31 1.32 17.46
C LYS A 246 -44.86 2.79 17.51
N ALA A 247 -44.80 3.37 18.69
CA ALA A 247 -44.33 4.74 18.91
C ALA A 247 -42.83 4.83 18.59
N PHE A 248 -42.06 3.83 18.99
CA PHE A 248 -40.62 3.74 18.66
C PHE A 248 -40.42 3.62 17.15
N ASN A 249 -41.07 2.67 16.47
CA ASN A 249 -40.96 2.49 15.03
C ASN A 249 -41.28 3.77 14.25
N LYS A 250 -42.38 4.47 14.67
CA LYS A 250 -42.76 5.74 14.06
C LYS A 250 -41.65 6.81 14.25
N ALA A 251 -41.19 7.01 15.48
CA ALA A 251 -40.16 7.99 15.81
C ALA A 251 -38.84 7.64 15.12
N PHE A 252 -38.49 6.36 15.07
CA PHE A 252 -37.26 5.89 14.41
C PHE A 252 -37.34 6.11 12.89
N LYS A 253 -38.45 5.75 12.25
CA LYS A 253 -38.65 5.96 10.81
C LYS A 253 -38.68 7.44 10.43
N GLU A 254 -39.22 8.33 11.31
CA GLU A 254 -39.16 9.80 11.10
C GLU A 254 -37.73 10.33 11.04
N VAL A 255 -36.81 9.78 11.83
CA VAL A 255 -35.42 10.26 11.96
C VAL A 255 -34.48 9.53 11.01
N TYR A 256 -34.58 8.18 10.93
CA TYR A 256 -33.63 7.35 10.16
C TYR A 256 -34.15 6.88 8.81
N GLN A 257 -35.38 7.28 8.40
CA GLN A 257 -36.06 6.92 7.15
C GLN A 257 -36.22 5.40 6.92
N GLN A 258 -35.89 4.59 7.94
CA GLN A 258 -35.97 3.12 7.94
C GLN A 258 -36.62 2.64 9.22
N THR A 259 -37.14 1.42 9.19
CA THR A 259 -37.62 0.79 10.44
C THR A 259 -36.44 0.28 11.29
N PRO A 260 -36.59 0.17 12.61
CA PRO A 260 -35.52 -0.37 13.48
C PRO A 260 -35.07 -1.79 13.05
N ALA A 261 -35.97 -2.61 12.49
CA ALA A 261 -35.65 -3.96 12.02
C ALA A 261 -34.81 -3.93 10.74
N GLU A 262 -35.19 -3.10 9.78
CA GLU A 262 -34.40 -2.86 8.55
C GLU A 262 -33.03 -2.31 8.89
N TYR A 263 -32.98 -1.32 9.76
CA TYR A 263 -31.74 -0.71 10.26
C TYR A 263 -30.82 -1.74 10.91
N ARG A 264 -31.35 -2.59 11.81
CA ARG A 264 -30.61 -3.68 12.43
C ARG A 264 -30.08 -4.68 11.40
N ASN A 265 -30.89 -5.10 10.45
CA ASN A 265 -30.49 -6.09 9.45
C ASN A 265 -29.42 -5.58 8.48
N LEU A 266 -29.49 -4.30 8.12
CA LEU A 266 -28.47 -3.65 7.29
C LEU A 266 -27.13 -3.49 8.02
N HIS A 267 -27.16 -3.23 9.33
CA HIS A 267 -25.95 -2.89 10.10
C HIS A 267 -25.46 -4.03 11.01
N LYS A 268 -26.13 -5.19 11.07
CA LYS A 268 -25.76 -6.36 11.90
C LYS A 268 -24.83 -7.36 11.17
N LYS A 269 -24.39 -7.06 9.97
CA LYS A 269 -23.37 -7.89 9.27
C LYS A 269 -22.01 -7.69 9.93
N GLU A 270 -21.30 -8.83 10.09
CA GLU A 270 -20.00 -9.07 10.75
C GLU A 270 -19.00 -7.91 10.82
N PRO A 271 -18.05 -7.92 11.77
CA PRO A 271 -17.30 -6.73 12.22
C PRO A 271 -16.42 -6.04 11.19
N ASP A 272 -16.40 -6.47 9.92
CA ASP A 272 -15.47 -5.96 8.91
C ASP A 272 -16.07 -5.04 7.82
N HIS A 273 -17.39 -4.83 7.81
CA HIS A 273 -18.01 -3.89 6.86
C HIS A 273 -19.09 -3.06 7.56
N ILE A 274 -18.74 -1.86 7.99
CA ILE A 274 -19.72 -0.85 8.38
C ILE A 274 -19.78 0.18 7.26
N GLU A 275 -20.84 0.13 6.46
CA GLU A 275 -21.19 1.15 5.49
C GLU A 275 -21.80 2.38 6.20
N GLU A 276 -21.71 3.51 5.54
CA GLU A 276 -22.12 4.85 5.94
C GLU A 276 -23.50 4.90 6.65
N VAL A 277 -23.53 5.52 7.81
CA VAL A 277 -24.77 5.80 8.54
C VAL A 277 -25.14 7.25 8.35
N HIS A 278 -26.10 7.56 7.47
CA HIS A 278 -26.65 8.88 7.32
C HIS A 278 -27.69 9.18 8.43
N TYR A 279 -27.41 10.19 9.25
CA TYR A 279 -28.42 10.77 10.14
C TYR A 279 -29.18 11.85 9.37
N VAL A 280 -30.51 11.85 9.43
CA VAL A 280 -31.38 12.75 8.63
C VAL A 280 -31.22 14.22 8.98
N SER A 281 -30.68 14.55 10.16
CA SER A 281 -30.37 15.92 10.57
C SER A 281 -28.89 16.24 10.49
N ASP A 282 -28.02 15.23 10.57
CA ASP A 282 -26.58 15.38 10.52
C ASP A 282 -26.07 14.68 9.25
N GLN A 283 -25.41 15.42 8.40
CA GLN A 283 -24.79 14.90 7.17
C GLN A 283 -23.29 14.85 7.39
N TYR A 284 -22.77 13.66 7.70
CA TYR A 284 -21.35 13.39 7.79
C TYR A 284 -21.05 11.95 7.42
N THR A 285 -19.83 11.71 6.97
CA THR A 285 -19.32 10.39 6.65
C THR A 285 -18.24 10.01 7.65
N LEU A 286 -18.37 8.86 8.31
CA LEU A 286 -17.34 8.32 9.18
C LEU A 286 -16.20 7.76 8.34
N LEU A 287 -15.00 8.31 8.51
CA LEU A 287 -13.80 7.83 7.85
C LEU A 287 -13.26 6.62 8.62
N LYS A 288 -13.20 5.47 7.95
CA LYS A 288 -12.70 4.22 8.53
C LYS A 288 -11.33 3.87 7.99
N SER A 289 -10.52 3.26 8.88
CA SER A 289 -9.21 2.66 8.65
C SER A 289 -8.99 2.11 7.23
N PRO A 290 -7.79 2.15 6.66
CA PRO A 290 -6.50 2.65 7.14
C PRO A 290 -6.18 4.08 6.69
N ASN A 291 -7.06 4.70 5.90
CA ASN A 291 -6.83 6.03 5.31
C ASN A 291 -6.65 7.13 6.38
N PHE A 292 -7.32 7.01 7.53
CA PHE A 292 -7.20 8.01 8.59
C PHE A 292 -5.82 8.06 9.28
N LEU A 293 -5.08 6.95 9.30
CA LEU A 293 -3.74 6.90 9.91
C LEU A 293 -2.77 7.85 9.20
N ILE A 294 -3.00 8.09 7.94
CA ILE A 294 -2.20 9.01 7.12
C ILE A 294 -2.49 10.45 7.50
N GLU A 295 -3.76 10.81 7.58
CA GLU A 295 -4.19 12.16 7.92
C GLU A 295 -3.73 12.56 9.33
N ILE A 296 -3.57 11.60 10.22
CA ILE A 296 -3.16 11.80 11.62
C ILE A 296 -1.65 11.74 11.81
N SER A 297 -0.93 11.03 10.94
CA SER A 297 0.52 10.82 11.08
C SER A 297 1.33 12.11 11.22
N LYS A 298 0.83 13.20 10.65
CA LYS A 298 1.47 14.52 10.75
C LYS A 298 1.55 15.09 12.18
N TYR A 299 0.72 14.61 13.11
CA TYR A 299 0.72 15.05 14.51
C TYR A 299 1.60 14.19 15.43
N ILE A 300 2.18 13.11 14.92
CA ILE A 300 2.97 12.20 15.72
C ILE A 300 4.46 12.47 15.49
N PRO A 301 5.24 12.76 16.53
CA PRO A 301 6.68 13.02 16.39
C PRO A 301 7.40 11.79 15.84
N SER A 302 8.31 11.99 14.90
CA SER A 302 9.13 10.94 14.25
C SER A 302 10.18 10.27 15.17
N ASN A 303 10.10 10.46 16.47
CA ASN A 303 11.02 9.88 17.44
C ASN A 303 10.74 8.40 17.70
N GLU A 304 11.80 7.60 17.81
CA GLU A 304 11.82 6.13 17.99
C GLU A 304 10.95 5.58 19.15
N LYS A 305 10.43 6.42 20.04
CA LYS A 305 9.56 6.01 21.16
C LYS A 305 8.13 5.63 20.76
N ILE A 306 7.67 5.99 19.54
CA ILE A 306 6.34 5.62 19.07
C ILE A 306 6.29 4.15 18.60
N PHE A 307 7.44 3.55 18.32
CA PHE A 307 7.54 2.13 18.00
C PHE A 307 7.06 1.18 19.12
N THR A 308 6.91 1.66 20.35
CA THR A 308 6.36 0.88 21.47
C THR A 308 4.84 0.89 21.56
N LEU A 309 4.16 1.74 20.80
CA LEU A 309 2.68 1.82 20.81
C LEU A 309 2.01 0.87 19.80
N MET A 310 2.77 0.32 18.87
CA MET A 310 2.31 -0.70 17.93
C MET A 310 3.20 -1.92 18.04
N ASP A 311 2.82 -2.87 18.88
CA ASP A 311 3.44 -4.20 18.79
C ASP A 311 3.18 -4.76 17.39
N PRO A 312 4.22 -5.13 16.63
CA PRO A 312 4.04 -5.70 15.31
C PRO A 312 3.22 -6.98 15.44
N ALA A 313 2.30 -7.20 14.49
CA ALA A 313 1.54 -8.44 14.45
C ALA A 313 2.50 -9.64 14.47
N VAL A 314 2.49 -10.40 15.57
CA VAL A 314 3.39 -11.55 15.76
C VAL A 314 2.75 -12.80 15.21
N SER A 315 3.42 -13.47 14.28
CA SER A 315 3.01 -14.77 13.77
C SER A 315 4.10 -15.82 14.02
N THR A 316 3.74 -16.97 14.57
CA THR A 316 4.66 -18.09 14.75
C THR A 316 4.37 -19.17 13.70
N VAL A 317 5.40 -19.59 12.99
CA VAL A 317 5.35 -20.63 11.97
C VAL A 317 6.15 -21.84 12.46
N TYR A 318 5.52 -22.99 12.48
CA TYR A 318 6.16 -24.26 12.83
C TYR A 318 6.45 -25.03 11.53
N ILE A 319 7.69 -25.46 11.35
CA ILE A 319 8.15 -26.19 10.16
C ILE A 319 8.80 -27.50 10.61
N ASP A 320 8.13 -28.62 10.34
CA ASP A 320 8.75 -29.93 10.41
C ASP A 320 9.43 -30.24 9.08
N LEU A 321 10.73 -30.49 9.11
CA LEU A 321 11.49 -30.71 7.87
C LEU A 321 11.04 -32.00 7.18
N PRO A 322 10.52 -31.93 5.95
CA PRO A 322 10.16 -33.13 5.19
C PRO A 322 11.42 -33.90 4.77
N LYS A 323 11.30 -35.21 4.60
CA LYS A 323 12.38 -36.06 4.10
C LYS A 323 12.72 -35.78 2.63
N GLU A 324 11.70 -35.43 1.84
CA GLU A 324 11.83 -35.12 0.41
C GLU A 324 11.33 -33.70 0.14
N PRO A 325 11.89 -33.01 -0.87
CA PRO A 325 11.44 -31.68 -1.23
C PRO A 325 10.02 -31.73 -1.81
N ILE A 326 9.19 -30.73 -1.46
CA ILE A 326 7.83 -30.59 -1.99
C ILE A 326 7.83 -30.16 -3.47
N PHE A 327 8.90 -29.49 -3.90
CA PHE A 327 9.06 -29.01 -5.26
C PHE A 327 10.55 -28.80 -5.56
N ILE A 328 10.96 -29.09 -6.82
CA ILE A 328 12.30 -28.78 -7.32
C ILE A 328 12.17 -27.65 -8.34
N ARG A 329 12.76 -26.50 -8.03
CA ARG A 329 12.73 -25.30 -8.87
C ARG A 329 13.61 -25.53 -10.11
N LYS A 330 13.10 -25.18 -11.30
CA LYS A 330 13.90 -25.14 -12.52
C LYS A 330 14.85 -23.95 -12.48
N LYS A 331 16.02 -24.09 -13.11
CA LYS A 331 16.97 -22.98 -13.25
C LYS A 331 16.34 -21.84 -14.04
N ASP A 332 16.39 -20.65 -13.48
CA ASP A 332 15.82 -19.44 -14.05
C ASP A 332 16.65 -18.99 -15.26
N ARG A 333 15.97 -18.62 -16.35
CA ARG A 333 16.57 -17.89 -17.46
C ARG A 333 16.29 -16.42 -17.28
N ARG A 334 17.34 -15.59 -17.28
CA ARG A 334 17.21 -14.16 -17.06
C ARG A 334 17.70 -13.39 -18.27
N LEU A 335 16.89 -12.40 -18.68
CA LEU A 335 17.16 -11.53 -19.80
C LEU A 335 17.55 -10.15 -19.25
N LEU A 336 18.72 -9.69 -19.66
CA LEU A 336 19.17 -8.34 -19.36
C LEU A 336 18.73 -7.39 -20.48
N VAL A 337 17.77 -6.53 -20.22
CA VAL A 337 17.16 -5.64 -21.20
C VAL A 337 17.99 -4.36 -21.28
N ILE A 338 18.49 -4.05 -22.47
CA ILE A 338 19.28 -2.82 -22.75
C ILE A 338 18.50 -1.81 -23.62
N GLY A 339 17.28 -2.14 -24.04
CA GLY A 339 16.51 -1.32 -24.97
C GLY A 339 17.01 -1.48 -26.40
N GLN A 340 17.56 -0.45 -27.01
CA GLN A 340 18.08 -0.50 -28.38
C GLN A 340 19.55 -0.96 -28.39
N LEU A 341 19.92 -1.77 -29.38
CA LEU A 341 21.30 -2.32 -29.49
C LEU A 341 22.37 -1.23 -29.49
N GLU A 342 22.10 -0.07 -30.06
CA GLU A 342 23.06 1.03 -30.16
C GLU A 342 23.47 1.60 -28.80
N TYR A 343 22.65 1.44 -27.74
CA TYR A 343 23.06 1.86 -26.38
C TYR A 343 24.26 1.05 -25.87
N ALA A 344 24.42 -0.18 -26.33
CA ALA A 344 25.59 -0.98 -25.99
C ALA A 344 26.93 -0.43 -26.57
N LEU A 345 26.90 0.58 -27.44
CA LEU A 345 28.10 1.27 -27.88
C LEU A 345 28.65 2.24 -26.82
N GLN A 346 27.86 2.62 -25.85
CA GLN A 346 28.27 3.50 -24.77
C GLN A 346 29.13 2.75 -23.76
N GLU A 347 30.25 3.35 -23.34
CA GLU A 347 31.16 2.72 -22.39
C GLU A 347 30.51 2.49 -21.04
N GLU A 348 29.63 3.38 -20.62
CA GLU A 348 28.87 3.25 -19.37
C GLU A 348 28.03 1.97 -19.38
N VAL A 349 27.29 1.71 -20.46
CA VAL A 349 26.48 0.50 -20.64
C VAL A 349 27.36 -0.75 -20.66
N GLN A 350 28.54 -0.69 -21.33
CA GLN A 350 29.49 -1.80 -21.30
C GLN A 350 30.05 -2.08 -19.90
N ALA A 351 30.28 -1.03 -19.10
CA ALA A 351 30.76 -1.17 -17.71
C ALA A 351 29.64 -1.76 -16.82
N GLU A 352 28.40 -1.37 -17.03
CA GLU A 352 27.23 -1.93 -16.32
C GLU A 352 26.97 -3.38 -16.68
N LEU A 353 27.08 -3.74 -17.96
CA LEU A 353 26.99 -5.14 -18.41
C LEU A 353 28.04 -6.01 -17.72
N ARG A 354 29.29 -5.52 -17.63
CA ARG A 354 30.37 -6.25 -16.92
C ARG A 354 30.04 -6.40 -15.43
N LEU A 355 29.64 -5.33 -14.76
CA LEU A 355 29.30 -5.34 -13.33
C LEU A 355 28.14 -6.31 -13.04
N ILE A 356 27.07 -6.25 -13.84
CA ILE A 356 25.89 -7.11 -13.65
C ILE A 356 26.28 -8.57 -13.90
N GLN A 357 27.01 -8.83 -14.97
CA GLN A 357 27.35 -10.20 -15.37
C GLN A 357 28.31 -10.87 -14.38
N GLU A 358 29.26 -10.13 -13.84
CA GLU A 358 30.16 -10.61 -12.78
C GLU A 358 29.39 -11.07 -11.52
N LEU A 359 28.33 -10.36 -11.14
CA LEU A 359 27.65 -10.56 -9.86
C LEU A 359 26.35 -11.35 -9.96
N LEU A 360 25.65 -11.33 -11.10
CA LEU A 360 24.30 -11.89 -11.23
C LEU A 360 24.17 -13.00 -12.29
N GLN A 361 25.06 -13.07 -13.26
CA GLN A 361 25.13 -14.11 -14.29
C GLN A 361 23.83 -14.32 -15.09
N PHE A 362 23.49 -13.34 -15.95
CA PHE A 362 22.38 -13.45 -16.89
C PHE A 362 22.74 -14.39 -18.05
N GLU A 363 21.71 -14.99 -18.70
CA GLU A 363 21.89 -15.88 -19.85
C GLU A 363 21.77 -15.11 -21.16
N TYR A 364 20.88 -14.12 -21.22
CA TYR A 364 20.57 -13.38 -22.44
C TYR A 364 20.73 -11.86 -22.25
N VAL A 365 21.13 -11.18 -23.33
CA VAL A 365 20.96 -9.75 -23.49
C VAL A 365 19.85 -9.49 -24.49
N TYR A 366 18.78 -8.79 -24.05
CA TYR A 366 17.58 -8.52 -24.83
C TYR A 366 17.58 -7.09 -25.35
N PHE A 367 17.34 -6.91 -26.64
CA PHE A 367 17.37 -5.62 -27.30
C PHE A 367 16.52 -5.56 -28.58
N THR A 368 16.25 -4.33 -29.03
CA THR A 368 15.60 -4.02 -30.30
C THR A 368 16.58 -3.40 -31.30
N ASN A 369 16.11 -3.06 -32.50
CA ASN A 369 16.85 -2.31 -33.52
C ASN A 369 18.20 -2.95 -33.97
N LEU A 370 18.17 -4.24 -34.29
CA LEU A 370 19.38 -4.94 -34.78
C LEU A 370 20.05 -4.22 -35.95
N PHE A 371 19.26 -3.70 -36.90
CA PHE A 371 19.73 -3.01 -38.08
C PHE A 371 19.38 -1.51 -38.05
N SER A 372 19.77 -0.83 -36.95
CA SER A 372 19.61 0.61 -36.82
C SER A 372 20.43 1.37 -37.88
N SER A 373 19.93 2.55 -38.28
CA SER A 373 20.67 3.47 -39.19
C SER A 373 22.02 3.86 -38.60
N THR A 374 22.20 3.84 -37.31
CA THR A 374 23.48 4.11 -36.63
C THR A 374 24.57 3.15 -37.08
N PHE A 375 24.22 1.86 -37.33
CA PHE A 375 25.17 0.85 -37.81
C PHE A 375 25.39 0.89 -39.34
N THR A 376 24.44 1.47 -40.10
CA THR A 376 24.47 1.48 -41.56
C THR A 376 25.26 2.66 -42.17
N ILE A 377 25.52 3.73 -41.42
CA ILE A 377 26.27 4.92 -41.91
C ILE A 377 27.73 4.55 -42.27
N THR A 378 28.27 3.49 -41.72
CA THR A 378 29.65 3.02 -42.00
C THR A 378 29.78 2.23 -43.30
N THR A 379 28.67 1.83 -43.95
CA THR A 379 28.69 0.96 -45.11
C THR A 379 29.23 1.62 -46.38
N HIS A 380 29.18 2.94 -46.46
CA HIS A 380 29.73 3.67 -47.64
C HIS A 380 31.25 3.78 -47.66
N LEU A 381 31.93 3.47 -46.57
CA LEU A 381 33.38 3.59 -46.45
C LEU A 381 34.18 2.27 -46.62
N LEU A 382 33.51 1.12 -46.61
CA LEU A 382 34.17 -0.18 -46.62
C LEU A 382 33.61 -1.07 -47.73
N GLN A 383 34.17 -1.00 -48.93
CA GLN A 383 33.89 -1.91 -50.04
C GLN A 383 34.27 -3.37 -49.84
N THR A 384 34.72 -3.75 -48.66
CA THR A 384 35.16 -5.11 -48.35
C THR A 384 34.74 -5.56 -46.97
N GLY A 385 33.66 -6.36 -46.87
CA GLY A 385 33.39 -7.25 -45.74
C GLY A 385 33.00 -6.66 -44.40
N GLY A 386 32.84 -5.33 -44.27
CA GLY A 386 32.65 -4.66 -42.99
C GLY A 386 31.21 -4.24 -42.64
N GLN A 387 30.23 -4.70 -43.40
CA GLN A 387 28.84 -4.25 -43.26
C GLN A 387 28.25 -4.43 -41.86
N PHE A 388 28.62 -5.49 -41.13
CA PHE A 388 28.15 -5.78 -39.78
C PHE A 388 29.26 -5.66 -38.71
N TYR A 389 30.34 -4.94 -39.00
CA TYR A 389 31.50 -4.89 -38.09
C TYR A 389 31.16 -4.40 -36.67
N GLN A 390 30.39 -3.33 -36.56
CA GLN A 390 30.01 -2.79 -35.25
C GLN A 390 29.10 -3.76 -34.49
N ILE A 391 28.10 -4.36 -35.15
CA ILE A 391 27.23 -5.35 -34.55
C ILE A 391 28.03 -6.56 -34.09
N ASN A 392 28.93 -7.06 -34.94
CA ASN A 392 29.81 -8.19 -34.60
C ASN A 392 30.73 -7.86 -33.42
N THR A 393 31.23 -6.64 -33.31
CA THR A 393 32.03 -6.17 -32.17
C THR A 393 31.22 -6.23 -30.87
N LEU A 394 29.99 -5.73 -30.88
CA LEU A 394 29.08 -5.80 -29.73
C LEU A 394 28.75 -7.25 -29.36
N PHE A 395 28.44 -8.08 -30.34
CA PHE A 395 28.10 -9.48 -30.09
C PHE A 395 29.31 -10.26 -29.56
N ASN A 396 30.54 -9.89 -29.98
CA ASN A 396 31.75 -10.45 -29.38
C ASN A 396 31.91 -10.04 -27.91
N SER A 397 31.60 -8.79 -27.58
CA SER A 397 31.56 -8.34 -26.19
C SER A 397 30.53 -9.14 -25.37
N PHE A 398 29.32 -9.33 -25.87
CA PHE A 398 28.31 -10.18 -25.22
C PHE A 398 28.78 -11.62 -25.03
N ARG A 399 29.41 -12.20 -26.06
CA ARG A 399 29.98 -13.55 -25.99
C ARG A 399 31.05 -13.69 -24.91
N GLN A 400 31.94 -12.67 -24.79
CA GLN A 400 32.98 -12.64 -23.75
C GLN A 400 32.40 -12.56 -22.34
N LEU A 401 31.25 -11.91 -22.20
CA LEU A 401 30.50 -11.85 -20.95
C LEU A 401 29.62 -13.10 -20.68
N GLY A 402 29.60 -14.08 -21.63
CA GLY A 402 28.74 -15.26 -21.51
C GLY A 402 27.27 -14.98 -21.81
N LEU A 403 26.93 -13.84 -22.43
CA LEU A 403 25.59 -13.45 -22.81
C LEU A 403 25.27 -13.88 -24.23
N ALA A 404 24.10 -14.45 -24.47
CA ALA A 404 23.58 -14.73 -25.79
C ALA A 404 22.58 -13.63 -26.23
N PRO A 405 22.60 -13.19 -27.50
CA PRO A 405 21.61 -12.26 -28.02
C PRO A 405 20.18 -12.80 -27.98
N PHE A 406 19.24 -11.99 -27.46
CA PHE A 406 17.81 -12.18 -27.60
C PHE A 406 17.24 -10.95 -28.30
N ILE A 407 16.86 -11.10 -29.55
CA ILE A 407 16.66 -10.02 -30.49
C ILE A 407 15.17 -9.83 -30.75
N ARG A 408 14.62 -8.68 -30.41
CA ARG A 408 13.26 -8.30 -30.77
C ARG A 408 13.26 -7.55 -32.11
N VAL A 409 12.44 -8.05 -33.03
CA VAL A 409 12.19 -7.47 -34.35
C VAL A 409 10.78 -6.90 -34.38
N GLU A 410 10.67 -5.58 -34.53
CA GLU A 410 9.41 -4.88 -34.66
C GLU A 410 9.09 -4.68 -36.15
N PHE A 411 7.97 -5.25 -36.58
CA PHE A 411 7.53 -5.15 -37.98
C PHE A 411 6.54 -4.01 -38.12
N GLU A 412 7.00 -2.90 -38.68
CA GLU A 412 6.17 -1.75 -39.04
C GLU A 412 5.56 -1.93 -40.44
N LYS A 413 4.44 -1.23 -40.73
CA LYS A 413 3.61 -1.37 -41.94
C LYS A 413 4.30 -1.11 -43.28
N GLU A 414 5.57 -0.68 -43.33
CA GLU A 414 6.26 -0.37 -44.57
C GLU A 414 6.64 -1.67 -45.33
N VAL A 415 5.68 -2.19 -46.09
CA VAL A 415 5.74 -3.43 -46.83
C VAL A 415 6.90 -3.50 -47.83
N GLU A 416 7.36 -2.33 -48.38
CA GLU A 416 8.44 -2.28 -49.36
C GLU A 416 9.82 -2.66 -48.83
N ARG A 417 10.06 -2.54 -47.53
CA ARG A 417 11.36 -2.89 -46.88
C ARG A 417 11.45 -4.30 -46.34
N SER A 418 10.37 -5.06 -46.36
CA SER A 418 10.35 -6.39 -45.74
C SER A 418 11.30 -7.42 -46.45
N SER A 419 11.37 -7.37 -47.78
CA SER A 419 12.24 -8.21 -48.57
C SER A 419 13.73 -7.89 -48.33
N ASP A 420 14.06 -6.61 -48.21
CA ASP A 420 15.43 -6.15 -47.98
C ASP A 420 15.89 -6.51 -46.59
N TYR A 421 14.98 -6.42 -45.60
CA TYR A 421 15.27 -6.88 -44.23
C TYR A 421 15.59 -8.38 -44.18
N ILE A 422 14.80 -9.22 -44.83
CA ILE A 422 15.02 -10.66 -44.87
C ILE A 422 16.35 -11.01 -45.59
N LYS A 423 16.67 -10.31 -46.67
CA LYS A 423 17.96 -10.46 -47.35
C LYS A 423 19.14 -10.09 -46.46
N MET A 424 19.06 -8.92 -45.80
CA MET A 424 20.08 -8.43 -44.87
C MET A 424 20.24 -9.37 -43.66
N LEU A 425 19.14 -9.91 -43.13
CA LEU A 425 19.17 -10.93 -42.06
C LEU A 425 19.92 -12.18 -42.54
N GLY A 426 19.66 -12.67 -43.74
CA GLY A 426 20.36 -13.81 -44.29
C GLY A 426 21.86 -13.59 -44.44
N GLU A 427 22.28 -12.43 -44.93
CA GLU A 427 23.70 -12.04 -45.05
C GLU A 427 24.35 -11.90 -43.67
N PHE A 428 23.65 -11.30 -42.69
CA PHE A 428 24.12 -11.15 -41.33
C PHE A 428 24.32 -12.52 -40.65
N LEU A 429 23.33 -13.41 -40.72
CA LEU A 429 23.42 -14.75 -40.13
C LEU A 429 24.55 -15.57 -40.76
N GLN A 430 24.70 -15.50 -42.07
CA GLN A 430 25.81 -16.16 -42.77
C GLN A 430 27.17 -15.72 -42.26
N GLN A 431 27.35 -14.37 -42.13
CA GLN A 431 28.59 -13.84 -41.60
C GLN A 431 28.77 -14.16 -40.13
N SER A 432 27.71 -14.12 -39.34
CA SER A 432 27.77 -14.42 -37.90
C SER A 432 28.13 -15.87 -37.62
N VAL A 433 27.59 -16.84 -38.36
CA VAL A 433 27.99 -18.26 -38.27
C VAL A 433 29.43 -18.44 -38.63
N HIS A 434 29.90 -17.74 -39.68
CA HIS A 434 31.32 -17.81 -40.05
C HIS A 434 32.25 -17.20 -39.02
N TYR A 435 31.84 -16.06 -38.41
CA TYR A 435 32.68 -15.28 -37.46
C TYR A 435 32.67 -15.87 -36.05
N PHE A 436 31.50 -16.24 -35.53
CA PHE A 436 31.34 -16.70 -34.15
C PHE A 436 31.30 -18.25 -34.01
N GLY A 437 31.06 -18.96 -35.08
CA GLY A 437 30.76 -20.41 -35.05
C GLY A 437 29.27 -20.70 -34.78
N SER A 438 28.84 -21.91 -35.19
CA SER A 438 27.44 -22.35 -35.01
C SER A 438 27.01 -22.38 -33.54
N ASP A 439 27.89 -22.88 -32.63
CA ASP A 439 27.56 -23.05 -31.20
C ASP A 439 27.12 -21.77 -30.47
N PHE A 440 27.60 -20.61 -30.88
CA PHE A 440 27.19 -19.34 -30.30
C PHE A 440 25.92 -18.82 -30.94
N VAL A 441 25.78 -18.91 -32.28
CA VAL A 441 24.59 -18.46 -33.02
C VAL A 441 23.36 -19.28 -32.66
N GLU A 442 23.52 -20.57 -32.42
CA GLU A 442 22.44 -21.48 -31.99
C GLU A 442 21.81 -21.12 -30.65
N LYS A 443 22.54 -20.38 -29.82
CA LYS A 443 22.00 -19.84 -28.53
C LYS A 443 21.14 -18.61 -28.70
N TRP A 444 21.20 -17.96 -29.89
CA TRP A 444 20.41 -16.74 -30.11
C TRP A 444 18.93 -17.05 -30.13
N GLN A 445 18.14 -16.05 -29.78
CA GLN A 445 16.68 -16.11 -29.84
C GLN A 445 16.14 -14.86 -30.53
N PHE A 446 15.07 -15.06 -31.31
CA PHE A 446 14.37 -13.99 -32.00
C PHE A 446 12.93 -13.92 -31.54
N GLU A 447 12.45 -12.71 -31.25
CA GLU A 447 11.07 -12.37 -30.96
C GLU A 447 10.56 -11.43 -32.04
N LEU A 448 9.50 -11.81 -32.75
CA LEU A 448 8.84 -10.93 -33.70
C LEU A 448 7.60 -10.31 -33.08
N ALA A 449 7.47 -8.99 -33.21
CA ALA A 449 6.32 -8.22 -32.75
C ALA A 449 5.61 -7.58 -33.96
N PHE A 450 4.29 -7.74 -34.02
CA PHE A 450 3.44 -7.20 -35.07
C PHE A 450 2.40 -6.26 -34.49
N GLU A 451 2.16 -5.13 -35.13
CA GLU A 451 1.01 -4.25 -34.85
C GLU A 451 -0.28 -4.84 -35.43
N GLU A 452 -0.21 -5.37 -36.66
CA GLU A 452 -1.31 -6.01 -37.37
C GLU A 452 -1.04 -7.48 -37.66
N TRP A 453 -1.97 -8.33 -37.28
CA TRP A 453 -1.89 -9.79 -37.37
C TRP A 453 -2.63 -10.31 -38.62
N GLY A 454 -2.09 -10.02 -39.79
CA GLY A 454 -2.70 -10.36 -41.06
C GLY A 454 -1.81 -11.20 -41.96
N LYS A 455 -2.22 -11.34 -43.25
CA LYS A 455 -1.52 -12.13 -44.24
C LYS A 455 -0.08 -11.65 -44.48
N THR A 456 0.16 -10.33 -44.45
CA THR A 456 1.49 -9.73 -44.63
C THR A 456 2.43 -10.13 -43.49
N ALA A 457 1.96 -10.01 -42.24
CA ALA A 457 2.71 -10.47 -41.05
C ALA A 457 3.03 -11.97 -41.15
N GLY A 458 2.06 -12.79 -41.56
CA GLY A 458 2.27 -14.24 -41.74
C GLY A 458 3.31 -14.57 -42.81
N THR A 459 3.32 -13.86 -43.93
CA THR A 459 4.35 -14.06 -44.98
C THR A 459 5.73 -13.63 -44.48
N PHE A 460 5.83 -12.49 -43.78
CA PHE A 460 7.08 -12.02 -43.19
C PHE A 460 7.61 -13.03 -42.16
N TYR A 461 6.74 -13.47 -41.23
CA TYR A 461 7.11 -14.46 -40.20
C TYR A 461 7.70 -15.73 -40.79
N ARG A 462 7.04 -16.30 -41.79
CA ARG A 462 7.51 -17.52 -42.48
C ARG A 462 8.85 -17.30 -43.14
N ASN A 463 9.02 -16.24 -43.93
CA ASN A 463 10.27 -15.93 -44.59
C ASN A 463 11.41 -15.70 -43.58
N PHE A 464 11.11 -15.04 -42.47
CA PHE A 464 12.03 -14.82 -41.38
C PHE A 464 12.46 -16.16 -40.73
N TYR A 465 11.49 -16.97 -40.38
CA TYR A 465 11.71 -18.30 -39.80
C TYR A 465 12.58 -19.19 -40.71
N GLU A 466 12.21 -19.33 -41.97
CA GLU A 466 12.96 -20.11 -42.95
C GLU A 466 14.40 -19.58 -43.13
N THR A 467 14.58 -18.27 -43.14
CA THR A 467 15.90 -17.64 -43.26
C THR A 467 16.76 -17.94 -42.03
N VAL A 468 16.24 -17.86 -40.82
CA VAL A 468 16.96 -18.21 -39.60
C VAL A 468 17.31 -19.69 -39.59
N LYS A 469 16.35 -20.57 -39.91
CA LYS A 469 16.56 -22.04 -39.91
C LYS A 469 17.53 -22.53 -40.97
N LYS A 470 17.66 -21.82 -42.07
CA LYS A 470 18.66 -22.07 -43.10
C LYS A 470 20.10 -21.99 -42.58
N TRP A 471 20.37 -21.01 -41.68
CA TRP A 471 21.72 -20.75 -41.17
C TRP A 471 21.97 -21.33 -39.76
N SER A 472 20.93 -21.50 -38.98
CA SER A 472 21.01 -22.03 -37.61
C SER A 472 19.71 -22.74 -37.23
N SER A 473 19.73 -24.07 -37.28
CA SER A 473 18.52 -24.87 -37.00
C SER A 473 18.08 -24.83 -35.56
N ALA A 474 19.00 -24.63 -34.60
CA ALA A 474 18.72 -24.60 -33.17
C ALA A 474 18.35 -23.22 -32.63
N THR A 475 18.67 -22.12 -33.37
CA THR A 475 18.24 -20.77 -33.01
C THR A 475 16.72 -20.68 -32.97
N LYS A 476 16.14 -20.22 -31.85
CA LYS A 476 14.69 -20.16 -31.68
C LYS A 476 14.10 -18.87 -32.21
N VAL A 477 12.95 -19.01 -32.88
CA VAL A 477 12.15 -17.93 -33.42
C VAL A 477 10.76 -18.01 -32.80
N GLY A 478 10.27 -16.88 -32.24
CA GLY A 478 8.96 -16.83 -31.61
C GLY A 478 8.29 -15.49 -31.76
N LEU A 479 7.25 -15.29 -30.99
CA LEU A 479 6.34 -14.18 -31.14
C LEU A 479 6.16 -13.40 -29.82
N TYR A 480 6.09 -12.09 -29.93
CA TYR A 480 5.50 -11.26 -28.87
C TYR A 480 3.97 -11.36 -28.98
N VAL A 481 3.32 -11.77 -27.90
CA VAL A 481 1.88 -11.92 -27.83
C VAL A 481 1.31 -10.81 -26.94
N PRO A 482 0.57 -9.83 -27.53
CA PRO A 482 -0.15 -8.86 -26.73
C PRO A 482 -1.24 -9.58 -25.93
N PHE A 483 -1.18 -9.42 -24.60
CA PHE A 483 -2.05 -10.10 -23.67
C PHE A 483 -2.46 -9.17 -22.52
N SER A 484 -3.73 -9.25 -22.13
CA SER A 484 -4.27 -8.60 -20.92
C SER A 484 -5.20 -9.59 -20.21
N LEU A 485 -5.26 -9.53 -18.87
CA LEU A 485 -6.20 -10.36 -18.10
C LEU A 485 -7.66 -10.08 -18.43
N GLU A 486 -8.00 -8.84 -18.78
CA GLU A 486 -9.37 -8.43 -19.09
C GLU A 486 -9.83 -8.92 -20.46
N THR A 487 -9.00 -8.70 -21.47
CA THR A 487 -9.37 -8.97 -22.88
C THR A 487 -8.79 -10.29 -23.39
N GLY A 488 -7.82 -10.84 -22.70
CA GLY A 488 -7.08 -12.05 -23.13
C GLY A 488 -6.24 -11.84 -24.37
N ILE A 489 -6.17 -12.86 -25.23
CA ILE A 489 -5.56 -12.82 -26.55
C ILE A 489 -6.66 -12.51 -27.56
N THR A 490 -6.46 -11.49 -28.43
CA THR A 490 -7.46 -11.11 -29.44
C THR A 490 -7.66 -12.20 -30.50
N ALA A 491 -8.80 -12.19 -31.18
CA ALA A 491 -9.13 -13.20 -32.19
C ALA A 491 -8.13 -13.24 -33.38
N PRO A 492 -7.64 -12.11 -33.93
CA PRO A 492 -6.60 -12.15 -34.96
C PRO A 492 -5.30 -12.79 -34.50
N VAL A 493 -4.84 -12.46 -33.29
CA VAL A 493 -3.64 -13.06 -32.70
C VAL A 493 -3.83 -14.56 -32.49
N THR A 494 -4.98 -14.98 -31.95
CA THR A 494 -5.32 -16.39 -31.75
C THR A 494 -5.31 -17.17 -33.07
N ALA A 495 -5.87 -16.62 -34.14
CA ALA A 495 -5.86 -17.25 -35.46
C ALA A 495 -4.43 -17.39 -36.01
N PHE A 496 -3.61 -16.34 -35.84
CA PHE A 496 -2.21 -16.36 -36.26
C PHE A 496 -1.41 -17.42 -35.49
N LEU A 497 -1.53 -17.48 -34.17
CA LEU A 497 -0.86 -18.47 -33.32
C LEU A 497 -1.26 -19.90 -33.72
N LYS A 498 -2.53 -20.17 -34.04
CA LYS A 498 -2.97 -21.48 -34.54
C LYS A 498 -2.33 -21.83 -35.89
N GLN A 499 -2.21 -20.87 -36.80
CA GLN A 499 -1.61 -21.06 -38.10
C GLN A 499 -0.12 -21.40 -38.04
N PHE A 500 0.59 -20.78 -37.08
CA PHE A 500 2.06 -20.90 -36.96
C PHE A 500 2.49 -21.65 -35.71
N ALA A 501 1.62 -22.47 -35.12
CA ALA A 501 1.91 -23.19 -33.87
C ALA A 501 3.16 -24.05 -33.93
N ASN A 502 3.45 -24.70 -35.07
CA ASN A 502 4.63 -25.55 -35.25
C ASN A 502 5.94 -24.76 -35.49
N GLU A 503 5.81 -23.48 -35.88
CA GLU A 503 6.94 -22.60 -36.19
C GLU A 503 7.24 -21.64 -35.03
N CYS A 504 6.31 -21.47 -34.06
CA CYS A 504 6.46 -20.60 -32.90
C CYS A 504 7.15 -21.35 -31.75
N GLU A 505 8.46 -21.20 -31.65
CA GLU A 505 9.31 -21.94 -30.73
C GLU A 505 9.47 -21.28 -29.35
N LEU A 506 9.03 -20.04 -29.20
CA LEU A 506 8.95 -19.33 -27.92
C LEU A 506 7.86 -18.23 -27.98
N VAL A 507 7.37 -17.85 -26.82
CA VAL A 507 6.39 -16.77 -26.67
C VAL A 507 6.90 -15.75 -25.69
N CYS A 508 6.80 -14.48 -26.07
CA CYS A 508 7.11 -13.34 -25.21
C CYS A 508 5.86 -12.51 -24.94
N PHE A 509 5.78 -11.91 -23.77
CA PHE A 509 4.72 -10.97 -23.42
C PHE A 509 5.19 -9.96 -22.39
N THR A 510 4.37 -8.94 -22.11
CA THR A 510 4.61 -7.93 -21.07
C THR A 510 3.44 -7.89 -20.09
N CYS A 511 3.70 -7.50 -18.85
CA CYS A 511 2.69 -7.46 -17.81
C CYS A 511 3.02 -6.40 -16.75
N ASN A 512 2.08 -5.46 -16.51
CA ASN A 512 2.28 -4.37 -15.58
C ASN A 512 1.02 -4.13 -14.71
N PRO A 513 1.04 -4.47 -13.41
CA PRO A 513 -0.11 -4.28 -12.54
C PRO A 513 -0.49 -2.80 -12.31
N ASN A 514 0.42 -1.86 -12.59
CA ASN A 514 0.15 -0.43 -12.41
C ASN A 514 -0.87 0.12 -13.42
N GLU A 515 -1.13 -0.60 -14.51
CA GLU A 515 -2.16 -0.24 -15.51
C GLU A 515 -3.59 -0.53 -15.01
N GLN A 516 -3.71 -1.30 -13.93
CA GLN A 516 -4.97 -1.74 -13.33
C GLN A 516 -5.40 -0.89 -12.13
N VAL A 517 -4.63 0.13 -11.75
CA VAL A 517 -4.84 0.88 -10.51
C VAL A 517 -4.88 2.37 -10.80
N ASP A 518 -5.88 3.04 -10.28
CA ASP A 518 -5.91 4.50 -10.20
C ASP A 518 -5.16 4.96 -8.93
N PHE A 519 -4.00 5.58 -9.10
CA PHE A 519 -3.17 6.07 -7.98
C PHE A 519 -3.72 7.33 -7.33
N THR A 520 -4.74 7.97 -7.92
CA THR A 520 -5.45 9.09 -7.30
C THR A 520 -6.50 8.61 -6.31
N ASP A 521 -6.89 7.33 -6.40
CA ASP A 521 -7.82 6.73 -5.45
C ASP A 521 -7.10 6.44 -4.12
N MET A 522 -7.65 6.96 -3.05
CA MET A 522 -7.13 6.80 -1.69
C MET A 522 -7.57 5.50 -1.03
N ASN A 523 -8.39 4.70 -1.69
CA ASN A 523 -8.89 3.42 -1.18
C ASN A 523 -7.86 2.29 -1.35
N ASN A 524 -7.25 1.85 -0.27
CA ASN A 524 -6.24 0.78 -0.31
C ASN A 524 -6.78 -0.59 -0.80
N SER A 525 -8.09 -0.83 -0.78
CA SER A 525 -8.66 -2.09 -1.28
C SER A 525 -8.41 -2.31 -2.77
N ILE A 526 -8.30 -1.24 -3.55
CA ILE A 526 -7.98 -1.28 -4.98
C ILE A 526 -6.55 -1.82 -5.19
N PHE A 527 -5.62 -1.41 -4.34
CA PHE A 527 -4.23 -1.87 -4.39
C PHE A 527 -4.07 -3.34 -3.96
N GLU A 528 -4.94 -3.84 -3.08
CA GLU A 528 -5.01 -5.26 -2.76
C GLU A 528 -5.54 -6.09 -3.94
N GLY A 529 -6.36 -5.53 -4.80
CA GLY A 529 -6.91 -6.17 -6.00
C GLY A 529 -5.86 -6.66 -6.98
N VAL A 530 -4.68 -6.00 -7.03
CA VAL A 530 -3.54 -6.41 -7.88
C VAL A 530 -2.66 -7.49 -7.27
N LYS A 531 -3.02 -8.01 -6.10
CA LYS A 531 -2.33 -9.14 -5.48
C LYS A 531 -2.33 -10.35 -6.43
N ASP A 532 -1.13 -10.90 -6.64
CA ASP A 532 -0.88 -12.05 -7.53
C ASP A 532 -1.25 -11.81 -9.01
N PHE A 533 -1.32 -10.54 -9.44
CA PHE A 533 -1.68 -10.17 -10.81
C PHE A 533 -0.77 -10.82 -11.86
N LEU A 534 0.55 -10.77 -11.67
CA LEU A 534 1.51 -11.37 -12.59
C LEU A 534 1.32 -12.89 -12.68
N MET A 535 1.14 -13.56 -11.56
CA MET A 535 0.93 -15.00 -11.51
C MET A 535 -0.36 -15.40 -12.23
N LYS A 536 -1.46 -14.69 -11.98
CA LYS A 536 -2.74 -14.89 -12.66
C LYS A 536 -2.59 -14.71 -14.17
N SER A 537 -1.90 -13.64 -14.60
CA SER A 537 -1.62 -13.36 -16.01
C SER A 537 -0.82 -14.48 -16.69
N CYS A 538 0.21 -14.99 -16.02
CA CYS A 538 1.02 -16.12 -16.54
C CYS A 538 0.21 -17.41 -16.67
N ILE A 539 -0.66 -17.71 -15.69
CA ILE A 539 -1.51 -18.92 -15.70
C ILE A 539 -2.52 -18.83 -16.86
N ASP A 540 -3.23 -17.69 -16.99
CA ASP A 540 -4.24 -17.51 -18.04
C ASP A 540 -3.62 -17.50 -19.43
N LEU A 541 -2.51 -16.78 -19.62
CA LEU A 541 -1.77 -16.82 -20.90
C LEU A 541 -1.36 -18.25 -21.26
N LYS A 542 -0.77 -19.00 -20.32
CA LYS A 542 -0.35 -20.38 -20.55
C LYS A 542 -1.52 -21.28 -20.96
N ALA A 543 -2.66 -21.17 -20.30
CA ALA A 543 -3.87 -21.92 -20.64
C ALA A 543 -4.37 -21.58 -22.07
N LYS A 544 -4.35 -20.30 -22.45
CA LYS A 544 -4.72 -19.85 -23.80
C LYS A 544 -3.75 -20.35 -24.88
N LEU A 545 -2.44 -20.31 -24.61
CA LEU A 545 -1.43 -20.84 -25.50
C LEU A 545 -1.60 -22.37 -25.72
N GLN A 546 -1.92 -23.11 -24.66
CA GLN A 546 -2.22 -24.55 -24.77
C GLN A 546 -3.44 -24.80 -25.67
N SER A 547 -4.47 -23.94 -25.61
CA SER A 547 -5.67 -24.06 -26.44
C SER A 547 -5.43 -23.85 -27.94
N VAL A 548 -4.30 -23.22 -28.29
CA VAL A 548 -3.91 -23.00 -29.70
C VAL A 548 -2.78 -23.90 -30.19
N GLY A 549 -2.37 -24.89 -29.37
CA GLY A 549 -1.36 -25.89 -29.72
C GLY A 549 0.08 -25.59 -29.25
N LEU A 550 0.28 -24.48 -28.49
CA LEU A 550 1.58 -24.09 -27.93
C LEU A 550 1.74 -24.62 -26.51
N THR A 551 1.82 -25.94 -26.34
CA THR A 551 1.88 -26.58 -25.00
C THR A 551 3.24 -26.50 -24.35
N ASP A 552 4.33 -26.63 -25.10
CA ASP A 552 5.70 -26.78 -24.57
C ASP A 552 6.61 -25.59 -24.94
N SER A 553 6.08 -24.58 -25.64
CA SER A 553 6.84 -23.40 -26.00
C SER A 553 7.25 -22.61 -24.76
N PRO A 554 8.55 -22.29 -24.58
CA PRO A 554 9.01 -21.47 -23.46
C PRO A 554 8.38 -20.09 -23.53
N ILE A 555 7.91 -19.64 -22.38
CA ILE A 555 7.27 -18.34 -22.21
C ILE A 555 8.23 -17.39 -21.48
N TYR A 556 8.43 -16.21 -22.04
CA TYR A 556 9.27 -15.17 -21.47
C TYR A 556 8.45 -13.92 -21.18
N LEU A 557 8.53 -13.43 -19.94
CA LEU A 557 7.99 -12.15 -19.52
C LEU A 557 9.10 -11.10 -19.68
N THR A 558 9.14 -10.47 -20.86
CA THR A 558 10.27 -9.62 -21.28
C THR A 558 10.28 -8.27 -20.61
N ASN A 559 9.08 -7.77 -20.25
CA ASN A 559 8.96 -6.53 -19.50
C ASN A 559 7.83 -6.67 -18.47
N TRP A 560 8.12 -6.34 -17.20
CA TRP A 560 7.19 -6.50 -16.09
C TRP A 560 7.47 -5.54 -14.94
N ASN A 561 6.48 -5.34 -14.09
CA ASN A 561 6.64 -4.54 -12.90
C ASN A 561 5.85 -5.14 -11.72
N THR A 562 6.13 -4.65 -10.53
CA THR A 562 5.27 -4.81 -9.35
C THR A 562 4.49 -3.53 -9.15
N LEU A 563 3.58 -3.47 -8.15
CA LEU A 563 2.96 -2.23 -7.74
C LEU A 563 4.05 -1.18 -7.40
N TYR A 564 3.95 0.00 -7.99
CA TYR A 564 5.08 0.94 -7.98
C TYR A 564 4.67 2.41 -7.98
N GLY A 565 3.56 2.76 -8.60
CA GLY A 565 3.13 4.13 -8.87
C GLY A 565 3.46 4.58 -10.30
N ASN A 566 2.84 5.68 -10.70
CA ASN A 566 2.98 6.23 -12.07
C ASN A 566 4.02 7.34 -12.19
N THR A 567 4.69 7.72 -11.10
CA THR A 567 5.61 8.85 -11.12
C THR A 567 7.06 8.44 -10.89
N VAL A 568 7.97 9.11 -11.58
CA VAL A 568 9.43 8.95 -11.39
C VAL A 568 9.83 9.27 -9.94
N ASP A 569 9.15 10.23 -9.31
CA ASP A 569 9.43 10.67 -7.95
C ASP A 569 9.18 9.59 -6.89
N LEU A 570 8.21 8.69 -7.13
CA LEU A 570 7.91 7.58 -6.23
C LEU A 570 8.87 6.39 -6.40
N SER A 571 9.64 6.34 -7.49
CA SER A 571 10.45 5.18 -7.85
C SER A 571 11.53 4.81 -6.83
N GLY A 572 11.92 5.74 -6.00
CA GLY A 572 12.90 5.52 -4.94
C GLY A 572 12.28 5.40 -3.54
N SER A 573 11.15 6.05 -3.29
CA SER A 573 10.53 6.11 -1.96
C SER A 573 9.80 4.82 -1.60
N PHE A 574 9.13 4.18 -2.55
CA PHE A 574 8.38 2.96 -2.33
C PHE A 574 9.29 1.72 -2.36
N PHE A 575 9.57 1.19 -1.18
CA PHE A 575 10.35 -0.02 -1.04
C PHE A 575 9.51 -1.25 -1.42
N ARG A 576 9.97 -2.07 -2.36
CA ARG A 576 9.20 -3.16 -2.97
C ARG A 576 9.95 -4.49 -3.11
N SER A 577 10.97 -4.70 -2.30
CA SER A 577 11.82 -5.89 -2.40
C SER A 577 11.04 -7.19 -2.25
N SER A 578 10.14 -7.30 -1.28
CA SER A 578 9.34 -8.50 -1.09
C SER A 578 8.35 -8.77 -2.22
N LEU A 579 7.80 -7.70 -2.83
CA LEU A 579 6.92 -7.81 -4.00
C LEU A 579 7.70 -8.41 -5.18
N ILE A 580 8.88 -7.84 -5.46
CA ILE A 580 9.77 -8.35 -6.53
C ILE A 580 10.14 -9.81 -6.29
N PHE A 581 10.57 -10.15 -5.07
CA PHE A 581 10.94 -11.53 -4.72
C PHE A 581 9.76 -12.49 -4.90
N LYS A 582 8.59 -12.16 -4.35
CA LYS A 582 7.40 -13.00 -4.41
C LYS A 582 6.95 -13.24 -5.85
N ASP A 583 6.89 -12.17 -6.64
CA ASP A 583 6.47 -12.27 -8.04
C ASP A 583 7.45 -13.07 -8.86
N MET A 584 8.77 -12.80 -8.76
CA MET A 584 9.81 -13.63 -9.40
C MET A 584 9.65 -15.10 -9.01
N PHE A 585 9.61 -15.39 -7.72
CA PHE A 585 9.56 -16.77 -7.21
C PHE A 585 8.34 -17.53 -7.72
N ASN A 586 7.18 -16.87 -7.77
CA ASN A 586 5.93 -17.51 -8.18
C ASN A 586 5.82 -17.68 -9.71
N VAL A 587 6.13 -16.63 -10.49
CA VAL A 587 5.99 -16.71 -11.95
C VAL A 587 7.00 -17.67 -12.58
N MET A 588 8.19 -17.81 -12.00
CA MET A 588 9.21 -18.77 -12.48
C MET A 588 8.82 -20.25 -12.33
N LYS A 589 7.77 -20.55 -11.55
CA LYS A 589 7.15 -21.89 -11.54
C LYS A 589 6.35 -22.18 -12.82
N ILE A 590 5.97 -21.15 -13.57
CA ILE A 590 5.03 -21.23 -14.70
C ILE A 590 5.71 -20.93 -16.03
N ILE A 591 6.59 -19.91 -16.06
CA ILE A 591 7.26 -19.41 -17.26
C ILE A 591 8.75 -19.76 -17.28
N SER A 592 9.42 -19.49 -18.39
CA SER A 592 10.80 -19.90 -18.63
C SER A 592 11.83 -18.81 -18.35
N GLY A 593 11.41 -17.54 -18.34
CA GLY A 593 12.35 -16.46 -18.07
C GLY A 593 11.73 -15.09 -17.87
N LEU A 594 12.51 -14.19 -17.24
CA LEU A 594 12.14 -12.82 -16.85
C LEU A 594 13.14 -11.80 -17.37
N GLY A 595 12.64 -10.66 -17.85
CA GLY A 595 13.43 -9.51 -18.27
C GLY A 595 13.69 -8.52 -17.14
N PHE A 596 14.90 -7.96 -17.10
CA PHE A 596 15.30 -6.88 -16.18
C PHE A 596 16.06 -5.82 -16.95
N TRP A 597 15.67 -4.57 -16.78
CA TRP A 597 16.38 -3.45 -17.36
C TRP A 597 17.75 -3.25 -16.70
N ILE A 598 18.74 -2.93 -17.52
CA ILE A 598 20.10 -2.71 -17.03
C ILE A 598 20.13 -1.58 -16.01
N ASP A 599 19.54 -0.43 -16.36
CA ASP A 599 19.49 0.74 -15.52
C ASP A 599 18.19 1.56 -15.73
N THR A 600 18.04 2.59 -14.92
CA THR A 600 16.91 3.52 -14.99
C THR A 600 16.98 4.41 -16.24
N HIS A 601 18.17 4.84 -16.64
CA HIS A 601 18.36 5.75 -17.76
C HIS A 601 17.90 5.09 -19.07
N SER A 602 18.33 3.85 -19.33
CA SER A 602 17.88 3.06 -20.49
C SER A 602 16.36 2.85 -20.49
N LEU A 603 15.79 2.62 -19.32
CA LEU A 603 14.33 2.47 -19.16
C LEU A 603 13.59 3.79 -19.47
N GLU A 604 14.06 4.91 -18.97
CA GLU A 604 13.49 6.24 -19.20
C GLU A 604 13.55 6.64 -20.66
N ILE A 605 14.69 6.53 -21.31
CA ILE A 605 14.89 6.90 -22.71
C ILE A 605 13.94 6.10 -23.63
N ASN A 606 13.75 4.82 -23.38
CA ASN A 606 12.87 3.99 -24.20
C ASN A 606 11.37 4.29 -23.98
N ASN A 607 11.00 4.95 -22.89
CA ASN A 607 9.62 5.31 -22.57
C ASN A 607 9.24 6.75 -22.95
N TRP A 608 10.17 7.57 -23.47
CA TRP A 608 9.94 8.97 -23.83
C TRP A 608 8.92 9.19 -24.97
N LYS A 609 8.55 8.16 -25.69
CA LYS A 609 7.52 8.23 -26.74
C LYS A 609 6.08 8.32 -26.20
N TYR A 610 5.87 8.11 -24.92
CA TYR A 610 4.56 8.13 -24.28
C TYR A 610 4.46 9.36 -23.37
N GLU A 611 3.39 10.14 -23.48
CA GLU A 611 3.12 11.37 -22.69
C GLU A 611 3.06 11.12 -21.16
N HIS A 612 2.96 9.86 -20.76
CA HIS A 612 3.09 9.43 -19.36
C HIS A 612 4.29 8.51 -19.25
N ILE A 613 5.27 8.91 -18.42
CA ILE A 613 6.42 8.07 -18.07
C ILE A 613 5.92 6.90 -17.22
N ALA A 614 5.28 5.95 -17.87
CA ALA A 614 4.97 4.67 -17.27
C ALA A 614 6.28 3.90 -17.19
N MET A 615 6.85 3.77 -15.98
CA MET A 615 8.02 2.92 -15.78
C MET A 615 7.57 1.46 -15.86
N ASN A 616 7.55 0.93 -17.09
CA ASN A 616 6.96 -0.37 -17.39
C ASN A 616 7.85 -1.56 -17.00
N GLY A 617 9.07 -1.32 -16.46
CA GLY A 617 10.03 -2.37 -16.18
C GLY A 617 10.74 -2.25 -14.83
N ILE A 618 11.44 -3.32 -14.44
CA ILE A 618 12.28 -3.38 -13.25
C ILE A 618 13.73 -3.16 -13.64
N ALA A 619 14.30 -2.02 -13.22
CA ALA A 619 15.71 -1.70 -13.43
C ALA A 619 16.60 -2.24 -12.29
N LEU A 620 17.81 -2.70 -12.65
CA LEU A 620 18.80 -3.22 -11.72
C LEU A 620 19.68 -2.13 -11.11
N LEU A 621 20.09 -1.17 -11.93
CA LEU A 621 20.93 -0.06 -11.54
C LEU A 621 20.17 1.26 -11.61
N TYR A 622 20.69 2.24 -10.88
CA TYR A 622 20.34 3.64 -10.99
C TYR A 622 21.55 4.39 -11.53
N TYR A 623 21.43 5.69 -11.80
CA TYR A 623 22.54 6.51 -12.25
C TYR A 623 23.82 6.20 -11.46
N TYR A 624 24.96 6.29 -12.12
CA TYR A 624 26.29 6.03 -11.55
C TYR A 624 26.47 4.59 -11.02
N GLN A 625 25.77 3.60 -11.58
CA GLN A 625 25.84 2.20 -11.16
C GLN A 625 25.43 1.94 -9.69
N LEU A 626 24.56 2.78 -9.12
CA LEU A 626 23.98 2.53 -7.81
C LEU A 626 23.02 1.34 -7.90
N LYS A 627 23.23 0.32 -7.08
CA LYS A 627 22.43 -0.90 -7.10
C LYS A 627 21.04 -0.68 -6.51
N ARG A 628 20.02 -1.08 -7.23
CA ARG A 628 18.62 -1.06 -6.76
C ARG A 628 18.30 -2.28 -5.91
N PRO A 629 17.22 -2.26 -5.08
CA PRO A 629 16.76 -3.43 -4.35
C PRO A 629 16.55 -4.68 -5.23
N ALA A 630 16.12 -4.51 -6.48
CA ALA A 630 15.96 -5.60 -7.44
C ALA A 630 17.28 -6.36 -7.73
N PHE A 631 18.40 -5.64 -7.81
CA PHE A 631 19.73 -6.23 -7.95
C PHE A 631 20.05 -7.18 -6.79
N PHE A 632 19.81 -6.71 -5.56
CA PHE A 632 20.05 -7.52 -4.37
C PHE A 632 19.07 -8.68 -4.22
N ASN A 633 17.82 -8.52 -4.67
CA ASN A 633 16.86 -9.64 -4.71
C ASN A 633 17.38 -10.79 -5.56
N ILE A 634 17.86 -10.50 -6.78
CA ILE A 634 18.42 -11.52 -7.66
C ILE A 634 19.66 -12.17 -7.02
N GLN A 635 20.54 -11.35 -6.41
CA GLN A 635 21.75 -11.84 -5.75
C GLN A 635 21.44 -12.74 -4.55
N LEU A 636 20.46 -12.38 -3.74
CA LEU A 636 20.03 -13.18 -2.59
C LEU A 636 19.25 -14.42 -3.02
N MET A 637 18.41 -14.32 -4.07
CA MET A 637 17.70 -15.47 -4.63
C MET A 637 18.64 -16.50 -5.25
N ALA A 638 19.79 -16.07 -5.80
CA ALA A 638 20.82 -16.98 -6.32
C ALA A 638 21.51 -17.81 -5.22
N LYS A 639 21.42 -17.38 -3.94
CA LYS A 639 21.90 -18.16 -2.79
C LYS A 639 20.92 -19.25 -2.34
N MET A 640 19.65 -19.14 -2.76
CA MET A 640 18.62 -20.15 -2.47
C MET A 640 18.82 -21.35 -3.40
N ASN A 641 18.72 -22.54 -2.84
CA ASN A 641 18.82 -23.78 -3.59
C ASN A 641 17.48 -24.16 -4.25
N ASP A 642 17.56 -25.18 -5.11
CA ASP A 642 16.41 -25.57 -5.94
C ASP A 642 15.41 -26.49 -5.23
N GLN A 643 15.83 -27.16 -4.14
CA GLN A 643 14.96 -28.05 -3.36
C GLN A 643 14.13 -27.24 -2.36
N ILE A 644 12.85 -27.07 -2.63
CA ILE A 644 11.91 -26.38 -1.73
C ILE A 644 11.37 -27.39 -0.72
N LEU A 645 11.62 -27.16 0.55
CA LEU A 645 11.15 -28.01 1.66
C LEU A 645 9.83 -27.54 2.26
N ALA A 646 9.65 -26.22 2.37
CA ALA A 646 8.42 -25.65 2.89
C ALA A 646 8.16 -24.28 2.25
N GLU A 647 6.90 -23.95 2.05
CA GLU A 647 6.44 -22.67 1.50
C GLU A 647 5.14 -22.29 2.17
N GLY A 648 4.98 -20.99 2.48
CA GLY A 648 3.78 -20.46 3.10
C GLY A 648 3.67 -18.95 2.98
N GLU A 649 2.72 -18.35 3.68
CA GLU A 649 2.53 -16.92 3.64
C GLU A 649 3.75 -16.17 4.21
N GLY A 650 4.51 -15.55 3.29
CA GLY A 650 5.67 -14.73 3.61
C GLY A 650 6.90 -15.51 4.02
N PHE A 651 7.04 -16.77 3.60
CA PHE A 651 8.29 -17.52 3.73
C PHE A 651 8.45 -18.63 2.68
N VAL A 652 9.72 -18.99 2.42
CA VAL A 652 10.12 -20.16 1.63
C VAL A 652 11.38 -20.76 2.26
N LEU A 653 11.38 -22.05 2.50
CA LEU A 653 12.54 -22.80 2.99
C LEU A 653 13.10 -23.70 1.90
N THR A 654 14.39 -23.59 1.60
CA THR A 654 15.10 -24.40 0.62
C THR A 654 16.27 -25.16 1.26
N LYS A 655 16.72 -26.23 0.61
CA LYS A 655 17.85 -27.04 1.01
C LYS A 655 18.82 -27.24 -0.13
N GLY A 656 20.10 -27.27 0.16
CA GLY A 656 21.18 -27.64 -0.75
C GLY A 656 22.36 -28.26 -0.02
N ASP A 657 23.43 -28.48 -0.74
CA ASP A 657 24.64 -29.16 -0.22
C ASP A 657 25.29 -28.44 0.96
N GLN A 658 25.13 -27.11 1.03
CA GLN A 658 25.72 -26.27 2.09
C GLN A 658 24.77 -25.95 3.25
N GLY A 659 23.62 -26.62 3.36
CA GLY A 659 22.63 -26.39 4.41
C GLY A 659 21.30 -25.85 3.90
N TYR A 660 20.64 -25.04 4.71
CA TYR A 660 19.28 -24.57 4.44
C TYR A 660 19.23 -23.07 4.25
N GLN A 661 18.24 -22.58 3.48
CA GLN A 661 18.01 -21.16 3.28
C GLN A 661 16.53 -20.84 3.51
N LEU A 662 16.27 -19.96 4.49
CA LEU A 662 14.93 -19.48 4.81
C LEU A 662 14.78 -18.04 4.29
N ALA A 663 14.00 -17.88 3.25
CA ALA A 663 13.54 -16.57 2.79
C ALA A 663 12.29 -16.17 3.58
N ILE A 664 12.31 -14.97 4.16
CA ILE A 664 11.18 -14.41 4.94
C ILE A 664 10.84 -13.05 4.36
N TYR A 665 9.55 -12.77 4.14
CA TYR A 665 9.15 -11.52 3.53
C TYR A 665 7.79 -11.03 4.03
N ASN A 666 7.61 -9.70 3.98
CA ASN A 666 6.37 -9.02 4.33
C ASN A 666 5.84 -8.28 3.10
N THR A 667 4.89 -8.86 2.38
CA THR A 667 4.25 -8.20 1.23
C THR A 667 3.01 -7.45 1.66
N SER A 668 2.92 -6.17 1.25
CA SER A 668 1.73 -5.34 1.45
C SER A 668 1.46 -4.54 0.18
N TYR A 669 0.23 -4.58 -0.28
CA TYR A 669 -0.25 -3.89 -1.46
C TYR A 669 -1.00 -2.63 -1.01
N VAL A 670 -0.29 -1.50 -1.01
CA VAL A 670 -0.80 -0.21 -0.56
C VAL A 670 -0.47 0.87 -1.59
N ASN A 671 -1.18 1.98 -1.57
CA ASN A 671 -0.87 3.09 -2.45
C ASN A 671 0.60 3.55 -2.23
N PRO A 672 1.46 3.51 -3.27
CA PRO A 672 2.86 3.92 -3.15
C PRO A 672 3.07 5.37 -2.67
N SER A 673 2.10 6.26 -2.84
CA SER A 673 2.15 7.64 -2.35
C SER A 673 2.33 7.72 -0.83
N TYR A 674 1.88 6.71 -0.09
CA TYR A 674 2.05 6.62 1.37
C TYR A 674 3.43 6.18 1.84
N SER A 675 4.31 5.86 0.92
CA SER A 675 5.66 5.38 1.24
C SER A 675 6.57 6.42 1.90
N VAL A 676 6.20 7.68 1.91
CA VAL A 676 6.92 8.76 2.60
C VAL A 676 6.49 8.91 4.06
N GLU A 677 5.34 8.36 4.44
CA GLU A 677 4.74 8.48 5.77
C GLU A 677 5.32 7.42 6.73
N SER A 678 6.25 7.82 7.59
CA SER A 678 6.95 6.89 8.49
C SER A 678 6.04 6.17 9.47
N PHE A 679 4.96 6.83 9.93
CA PHE A 679 3.98 6.22 10.82
C PHE A 679 3.18 5.11 10.12
N PHE A 680 2.64 5.38 8.91
CA PHE A 680 1.95 4.39 8.11
C PHE A 680 2.82 3.17 7.84
N LEU A 681 4.10 3.39 7.54
CA LEU A 681 5.06 2.32 7.31
C LEU A 681 5.31 1.46 8.56
N SER A 682 5.31 2.07 9.76
CA SER A 682 5.48 1.33 11.01
C SER A 682 4.28 0.45 11.33
N SER A 683 3.06 0.88 11.01
CA SER A 683 1.83 0.09 11.21
C SER A 683 1.78 -1.20 10.38
N LEU A 684 2.53 -1.25 9.28
CA LEU A 684 2.63 -2.42 8.39
C LEU A 684 3.82 -3.33 8.74
N THR A 685 4.52 -3.08 9.85
CA THR A 685 5.61 -3.93 10.33
C THR A 685 5.04 -5.23 10.90
N LYS A 686 5.66 -6.36 10.55
CA LYS A 686 5.29 -7.69 11.05
C LYS A 686 6.46 -8.36 11.74
N GLU A 687 6.18 -9.08 12.81
CA GLU A 687 7.14 -9.95 13.45
C GLU A 687 6.81 -11.40 13.13
N LYS A 688 7.79 -12.12 12.59
CA LYS A 688 7.66 -13.55 12.29
C LYS A 688 8.64 -14.36 13.13
N LYS A 689 8.12 -15.36 13.82
CA LYS A 689 8.87 -16.36 14.58
C LYS A 689 8.78 -17.70 13.85
N PHE A 690 9.89 -18.39 13.76
CA PHE A 690 9.96 -19.70 13.14
C PHE A 690 10.52 -20.71 14.14
N VAL A 691 9.88 -21.86 14.20
CA VAL A 691 10.35 -23.03 14.96
C VAL A 691 10.56 -24.12 13.92
N ILE A 692 11.82 -24.47 13.68
CA ILE A 692 12.20 -25.48 12.67
C ILE A 692 12.68 -26.73 13.38
N SER A 693 11.90 -27.81 13.23
CA SER A 693 12.16 -29.14 13.81
C SER A 693 12.78 -30.07 12.78
N GLY A 694 13.57 -31.05 13.24
CA GLY A 694 14.16 -32.09 12.38
C GLY A 694 15.50 -31.71 11.73
N LEU A 695 16.13 -30.61 12.16
CA LEU A 695 17.52 -30.33 11.81
C LEU A 695 18.45 -31.34 12.52
N PRO A 696 19.55 -31.81 11.88
CA PRO A 696 20.58 -32.58 12.56
C PRO A 696 21.14 -31.83 13.75
N HIS A 697 21.40 -32.55 14.87
CA HIS A 697 22.06 -31.96 16.04
C HIS A 697 23.47 -31.49 15.69
N GLY A 698 23.87 -30.33 16.19
CA GLY A 698 25.20 -29.78 15.94
C GLY A 698 25.26 -28.27 15.99
N SER A 699 26.44 -27.74 15.66
CA SER A 699 26.70 -26.31 15.61
C SER A 699 26.43 -25.80 14.19
N TYR A 700 25.76 -24.68 14.10
CA TYR A 700 25.41 -24.04 12.83
C TYR A 700 25.84 -22.57 12.82
N GLN A 701 26.33 -22.11 11.66
CA GLN A 701 26.49 -20.70 11.38
C GLN A 701 25.21 -20.15 10.75
N ILE A 702 24.63 -19.16 11.37
CA ILE A 702 23.44 -18.46 10.87
C ILE A 702 23.89 -17.14 10.25
N ARG A 703 23.54 -16.94 8.96
CA ARG A 703 23.79 -15.69 8.23
C ARG A 703 22.49 -15.07 7.81
N LYS A 704 22.10 -13.96 8.41
CA LYS A 704 20.87 -13.23 8.12
C LYS A 704 21.17 -12.01 7.27
N HIS A 705 20.73 -12.03 6.03
CA HIS A 705 20.74 -10.92 5.10
C HIS A 705 19.44 -10.12 5.23
N ILE A 706 19.54 -8.82 5.40
CA ILE A 706 18.41 -7.91 5.63
C ILE A 706 18.32 -6.95 4.45
N LEU A 707 17.22 -6.99 3.72
CA LEU A 707 16.93 -6.10 2.62
C LEU A 707 15.63 -5.35 2.94
N ASP A 708 15.77 -4.07 3.34
CA ASP A 708 14.69 -3.18 3.75
C ASP A 708 14.99 -1.72 3.36
N ARG A 709 14.14 -0.77 3.72
CA ARG A 709 14.34 0.66 3.42
C ARG A 709 15.67 1.22 3.93
N LYS A 710 16.23 0.70 5.02
CA LYS A 710 17.49 1.17 5.61
C LYS A 710 18.70 0.41 5.03
N ASN A 711 18.51 -0.83 4.59
CA ASN A 711 19.53 -1.75 4.16
C ASN A 711 19.30 -2.21 2.72
N GLY A 712 20.21 -1.95 1.81
CA GLY A 712 20.09 -2.29 0.37
C GLY A 712 19.21 -1.32 -0.43
N ALA A 713 18.88 -0.15 0.12
CA ALA A 713 18.20 0.93 -0.57
C ALA A 713 18.97 2.24 -0.40
N PHE A 714 19.24 2.93 -1.51
CA PHE A 714 20.02 4.18 -1.48
C PHE A 714 19.16 5.42 -1.25
N TYR A 715 17.86 5.37 -1.63
CA TYR A 715 16.98 6.54 -1.66
C TYR A 715 16.93 7.32 -0.35
N MET A 716 16.74 6.64 0.79
CA MET A 716 16.69 7.29 2.10
C MET A 716 18.01 7.96 2.49
N LYS A 717 19.12 7.43 1.99
CA LYS A 717 20.46 8.03 2.19
C LYS A 717 20.65 9.22 1.26
N TRP A 718 20.18 9.11 0.02
CA TRP A 718 20.24 10.18 -0.96
C TRP A 718 19.38 11.39 -0.57
N MET A 719 18.19 11.19 -0.01
CA MET A 719 17.31 12.27 0.49
C MET A 719 17.94 13.12 1.59
N ASN A 720 18.94 12.61 2.31
CA ASN A 720 19.68 13.40 3.29
C ASN A 720 20.61 14.44 2.66
N PHE A 721 20.88 14.36 1.37
CA PHE A 721 21.63 15.35 0.62
C PHE A 721 20.65 16.37 0.03
N LYS A 722 20.77 17.65 0.44
CA LYS A 722 19.88 18.74 0.00
C LYS A 722 20.02 19.11 -1.49
N GLN A 723 21.03 18.59 -2.18
CA GLN A 723 21.29 18.86 -3.60
C GLN A 723 20.76 17.71 -4.47
N ARG A 724 19.93 18.05 -5.46
CA ARG A 724 19.39 17.09 -6.43
C ARG A 724 20.44 16.54 -7.41
N ASP A 725 21.49 17.31 -7.68
CA ASP A 725 22.56 16.92 -8.59
C ASP A 725 23.80 16.46 -7.81
N ILE A 726 23.93 15.15 -7.65
CA ILE A 726 25.12 14.54 -7.07
C ILE A 726 26.16 14.40 -8.19
N ASN A 727 26.98 15.42 -8.40
CA ASN A 727 28.11 15.38 -9.35
C ASN A 727 29.46 15.11 -8.67
N ASP A 728 29.44 14.91 -7.36
CA ASP A 728 30.64 14.70 -6.57
C ASP A 728 30.96 13.20 -6.45
N GLN A 729 32.13 12.82 -6.91
CA GLN A 729 32.63 11.44 -6.93
C GLN A 729 32.75 10.83 -5.52
N GLU A 730 33.04 11.63 -4.50
CA GLU A 730 33.17 11.19 -3.12
C GLU A 730 31.79 10.77 -2.58
N THR A 731 30.75 11.59 -2.81
CA THR A 731 29.38 11.29 -2.44
C THR A 731 28.83 10.04 -3.15
N ILE A 732 29.12 9.90 -4.46
CA ILE A 732 28.74 8.71 -5.23
C ILE A 732 29.40 7.46 -4.64
N THR A 733 30.70 7.54 -4.35
CA THR A 733 31.45 6.43 -3.75
C THR A 733 30.92 6.07 -2.37
N PHE A 734 30.62 7.06 -1.54
CA PHE A 734 29.98 6.86 -0.24
C PHE A 734 28.65 6.13 -0.36
N LEU A 735 27.77 6.58 -1.28
CA LEU A 735 26.47 5.93 -1.52
C LEU A 735 26.66 4.48 -1.99
N LYS A 736 27.58 4.22 -2.93
CA LYS A 736 27.89 2.86 -3.40
C LYS A 736 28.30 1.93 -2.26
N GLN A 737 29.16 2.41 -1.35
CA GLN A 737 29.66 1.62 -0.22
C GLN A 737 28.62 1.39 0.88
N ARG A 738 27.70 2.33 1.07
CA ARG A 738 26.69 2.28 2.14
C ARG A 738 25.36 1.65 1.74
N THR A 739 25.19 1.33 0.45
CA THR A 739 23.93 0.79 -0.08
C THR A 739 24.06 -0.72 -0.30
N TYR A 740 24.15 -1.47 0.78
CA TYR A 740 24.16 -2.93 0.78
C TYR A 740 23.11 -3.49 1.74
N PRO A 741 22.62 -4.71 1.52
CA PRO A 741 21.84 -5.45 2.50
C PRO A 741 22.58 -5.55 3.82
N GLY A 742 21.86 -5.44 4.94
CA GLY A 742 22.41 -5.71 6.27
C GLY A 742 22.82 -7.17 6.39
N LEU A 743 23.89 -7.45 7.12
CA LEU A 743 24.38 -8.81 7.36
C LEU A 743 24.61 -9.01 8.85
N GLN A 744 23.96 -10.03 9.43
CA GLN A 744 24.20 -10.52 10.77
C GLN A 744 24.73 -11.95 10.69
N ILE A 745 25.80 -12.26 11.43
CA ILE A 745 26.42 -13.59 11.46
C ILE A 745 26.58 -13.98 12.92
N TYR A 746 26.09 -15.16 13.28
CA TYR A 746 26.25 -15.75 14.61
C TYR A 746 26.25 -17.28 14.51
N GLU A 747 26.65 -17.95 15.58
CA GLU A 747 26.68 -19.38 15.69
C GLU A 747 25.63 -19.83 16.71
N GLU A 748 24.99 -20.95 16.45
CA GLU A 748 23.97 -21.54 17.32
C GLU A 748 24.13 -23.06 17.39
N ASN A 749 24.02 -23.60 18.59
CA ASN A 749 24.01 -25.05 18.81
C ASN A 749 22.56 -25.53 18.84
N ILE A 750 22.23 -26.47 17.97
CA ILE A 750 20.89 -27.03 17.86
C ILE A 750 20.87 -28.42 18.44
N ASP A 751 20.19 -28.55 19.60
CA ASP A 751 19.96 -29.83 20.30
C ASP A 751 18.52 -30.36 20.09
N SER A 752 17.59 -29.52 19.63
CA SER A 752 16.19 -29.88 19.34
C SER A 752 15.66 -29.07 18.14
N ASP A 753 15.04 -27.92 18.41
CA ASP A 753 14.44 -27.05 17.41
C ASP A 753 15.28 -25.77 17.23
N LEU A 754 15.32 -25.26 16.01
CA LEU A 754 15.91 -23.95 15.73
C LEU A 754 14.85 -22.86 15.82
N TYR A 755 15.12 -21.86 16.65
CA TYR A 755 14.24 -20.70 16.85
C TYR A 755 14.81 -19.49 16.13
N LEU A 756 14.06 -18.95 15.18
CA LEU A 756 14.44 -17.76 14.41
C LEU A 756 13.37 -16.68 14.53
N GLN A 757 13.79 -15.42 14.60
CA GLN A 757 12.89 -14.27 14.68
C GLN A 757 13.30 -13.19 13.70
N SER A 758 12.33 -12.58 13.04
CA SER A 758 12.54 -11.46 12.12
C SER A 758 11.44 -10.42 12.24
N THR A 759 11.84 -9.18 12.44
CA THR A 759 10.98 -8.01 12.32
C THR A 759 11.09 -7.47 10.89
N LEU A 760 10.00 -7.44 10.18
CA LEU A 760 9.91 -7.12 8.76
C LEU A 760 9.11 -5.83 8.57
N THR A 761 9.76 -4.77 8.14
CA THR A 761 9.09 -3.53 7.72
C THR A 761 8.30 -3.74 6.43
N LEU A 762 7.58 -2.72 5.97
CA LEU A 762 6.84 -2.75 4.70
C LEU A 762 7.71 -3.27 3.56
N ASN A 763 7.25 -4.31 2.89
CA ASN A 763 7.87 -4.92 1.72
C ASN A 763 9.35 -5.33 1.90
N ALA A 764 9.78 -5.57 3.15
CA ALA A 764 11.10 -6.09 3.47
C ALA A 764 11.26 -7.57 3.08
N PHE A 765 12.50 -7.94 2.76
CA PHE A 765 12.91 -9.30 2.45
C PHE A 765 14.16 -9.66 3.25
N HIS A 766 14.12 -10.78 3.97
CA HIS A 766 15.26 -11.33 4.70
C HIS A 766 15.60 -12.72 4.16
N LEU A 767 16.88 -13.00 3.99
CA LEU A 767 17.36 -14.35 3.70
C LEU A 767 18.23 -14.84 4.85
N ILE A 768 17.90 -15.98 5.43
CA ILE A 768 18.66 -16.63 6.49
C ILE A 768 19.30 -17.89 5.91
N GLU A 769 20.63 -17.92 5.84
CA GLU A 769 21.40 -19.12 5.52
C GLU A 769 21.74 -19.85 6.83
N ILE A 770 21.43 -21.13 6.91
CA ILE A 770 21.65 -22.03 8.05
C ILE A 770 22.67 -23.08 7.61
N LYS A 771 23.94 -22.89 7.95
CA LYS A 771 25.06 -23.71 7.48
C LYS A 771 25.61 -24.55 8.63
N PRO A 772 25.64 -25.90 8.51
CA PRO A 772 26.29 -26.73 9.52
C PRO A 772 27.78 -26.39 9.59
N LEU A 773 28.31 -26.27 10.79
CA LEU A 773 29.75 -26.19 11.06
C LEU A 773 30.24 -27.62 11.19
N SER A 774 31.21 -28.00 10.36
CA SER A 774 31.84 -29.33 10.31
C SER A 774 32.55 -29.71 11.59
#